data_2a77aaf06f741f4043ed55d7cdfd927d
#
_entry.id   2a77aaf06f741f4043ed55d7cdfd927d
#
_cell.length_a   1.000
_cell.length_b   1.000
_cell.length_c   1.000
_cell.angle_alpha   90.00
_cell.angle_beta   90.00
_cell.angle_gamma   90.00
#
_symmetry.space_group_name_H-M   'P 1'
#
loop_
_entity.id
_entity.type
_entity.pdbx_description
1 polymer ?
#
loop_
_entity_poly.entity_id
_entity_poly.type
_entity_poly.pdbx_seq_one_letter_code
_entity_poly.pdbx_strand_id
1 'polypeptide(L)'
;MDCILNKLLTAVFLVLSVSATAKDGRGCIPDDYSWTTQSSNSSGSMPCGGGSIGLNVWVENGDLMFYAQRSGAFDENNTMLKAGRYRLRIYDARNQKGIGKDGNRKVSVFDDKSFRQTLHVYDGYVSVATDKVNVSIWVDVFRPVIHVDIHGRGFTGTVSYESWRYRDREIRKMECQQCSYKFGKVPGLKTTADSIQPYANGVWAYHENGDSTVFDATAIEQDLGSERSRMFNPIGRLVSGGLLVCPDFRFSGTGDGIYASTDYRSWNFTTTKVLTRTQILIALDDTQDGVDAFKRQIRALVSDSRRTKADESRQWWHAFWQRSHIRATGEAAAITRNYTLFRYMLGCNAYGKWPTKFNGGLFTFDPVYVDKRYPFTPDFRRWGGGTFTAQNQRLVYWGMVKSGDYDILRTQLDFYKRILPTAMLRVRTYWGHGGANFTEQIENFGLSNIDEYGKKRPTDYDRGVDYNAWLEYTWDTVLEFCGMALDANRNGNMNISDYIPMIKESVRFFDEHYQWQARKMGRKTLDGDGHLIIYPGSGCETFKMAYNPANTVAAMRVVATKLCDYLTVNHADSSTIAYFRDVVGRVPPIPTRIIDGHKVIAPAMVWARINNRELPQLYPVFPWHCYGVGLDSLQTAVNTWKLDPYVQQFKGVTSWEQANIFAADLGLTDEAATLNTAKLKDGPYRFPAFWGPGHDWAPDHNWGGSGIIGLQEMLLQRDAEGRQILKPAWPEKWDVDFKLN
;
A
#
# COMPACT_ATOMS: atom_id res chain seq x y z
N MET A 1 -24.44 61.30 6.32
CA MET A 1 -25.73 60.61 6.57
C MET A 1 -25.83 59.55 5.49
N ASP A 2 -25.69 58.25 5.64
CA ASP A 2 -25.63 57.42 6.83
C ASP A 2 -24.69 56.25 6.56
N CYS A 3 -24.01 55.87 7.62
CA CYS A 3 -23.12 54.76 7.77
C CYS A 3 -23.90 53.43 7.76
N ILE A 4 -23.53 52.44 6.91
CA ILE A 4 -23.88 51.06 7.13
C ILE A 4 -22.60 50.23 7.10
N LEU A 5 -22.23 49.82 8.29
CA LEU A 5 -21.13 48.93 8.64
C LEU A 5 -21.47 47.52 8.13
N ASN A 6 -20.77 47.01 7.14
CA ASN A 6 -20.82 45.61 6.77
C ASN A 6 -19.87 44.80 7.68
N LYS A 7 -20.44 44.08 8.62
CA LYS A 7 -19.73 43.09 9.43
C LYS A 7 -19.33 41.89 8.56
N LEU A 8 -18.04 41.75 8.29
CA LEU A 8 -17.46 40.47 7.86
C LEU A 8 -17.62 39.48 9.02
N LEU A 9 -18.52 38.52 8.86
CA LEU A 9 -18.51 37.28 9.66
C LEU A 9 -17.45 36.35 9.05
N THR A 10 -16.27 36.37 9.61
CA THR A 10 -15.28 35.30 9.42
C THR A 10 -15.77 34.11 10.26
N ALA A 11 -16.42 33.15 9.63
CA ALA A 11 -16.77 31.88 10.28
C ALA A 11 -15.49 31.08 10.46
N VAL A 12 -14.87 31.19 11.62
CA VAL A 12 -13.85 30.25 12.10
C VAL A 12 -14.59 28.97 12.45
N PHE A 13 -14.56 27.98 11.58
CA PHE A 13 -14.98 26.63 11.91
C PHE A 13 -13.97 26.04 12.89
N LEU A 14 -14.27 26.12 14.19
CA LEU A 14 -13.59 25.35 15.21
C LEU A 14 -13.99 23.89 14.98
N VAL A 15 -13.08 23.09 14.44
CA VAL A 15 -13.25 21.64 14.40
C VAL A 15 -13.11 21.14 15.84
N LEU A 16 -14.24 21.00 16.53
CA LEU A 16 -14.33 20.29 17.80
C LEU A 16 -14.15 18.81 17.50
N SER A 17 -12.92 18.29 17.67
CA SER A 17 -12.72 16.86 17.81
C SER A 17 -13.44 16.42 19.09
N VAL A 18 -14.59 15.76 18.94
CA VAL A 18 -15.27 15.13 20.07
C VAL A 18 -14.47 13.91 20.45
N SER A 19 -13.56 14.08 21.40
CA SER A 19 -12.94 12.97 22.12
C SER A 19 -14.03 12.40 23.05
N ALA A 20 -14.51 11.19 22.79
CA ALA A 20 -15.14 10.42 23.85
C ALA A 20 -14.11 10.26 24.94
N THR A 21 -14.35 10.82 26.12
CA THR A 21 -13.39 10.97 27.21
C THR A 21 -12.80 9.61 27.59
N ALA A 22 -11.54 9.40 27.24
CA ALA A 22 -10.75 8.29 27.75
C ALA A 22 -10.70 8.37 29.27
N LYS A 23 -11.15 7.35 29.98
CA LYS A 23 -11.17 7.29 31.44
C LYS A 23 -9.79 7.40 32.09
N ASP A 24 -8.67 7.19 31.32
CA ASP A 24 -7.32 7.15 31.88
C ASP A 24 -6.22 7.83 31.04
N GLY A 25 -6.51 8.55 29.96
CA GLY A 25 -5.47 9.18 29.11
C GLY A 25 -4.53 8.22 28.37
N ARG A 26 -4.75 6.90 28.43
CA ARG A 26 -3.91 5.85 27.83
C ARG A 26 -4.42 5.35 26.48
N GLY A 27 -5.54 5.81 25.99
CA GLY A 27 -6.20 5.29 24.80
C GLY A 27 -5.33 5.30 23.52
N CYS A 28 -4.46 6.30 23.39
CA CYS A 28 -3.57 6.44 22.21
C CYS A 28 -2.25 5.64 22.30
N ILE A 29 -1.94 4.99 23.43
CA ILE A 29 -0.71 4.23 23.61
C ILE A 29 -0.98 2.75 23.29
N PRO A 30 -0.50 2.22 22.15
CA PRO A 30 -0.65 0.80 21.85
C PRO A 30 0.21 -0.07 22.76
N ASP A 31 -0.26 -1.29 23.01
CA ASP A 31 0.50 -2.28 23.76
C ASP A 31 1.63 -2.87 22.91
N ASP A 32 2.75 -3.19 23.56
CA ASP A 32 3.85 -3.92 22.94
C ASP A 32 3.43 -5.34 22.55
N TYR A 33 4.05 -5.87 21.48
CA TYR A 33 3.81 -7.23 21.03
C TYR A 33 5.06 -8.09 21.19
N SER A 34 5.01 -9.17 21.99
CA SER A 34 6.21 -9.91 22.41
C SER A 34 6.12 -11.41 22.13
N TRP A 35 7.29 -12.00 21.86
CA TRP A 35 7.52 -13.44 21.81
C TRP A 35 8.63 -13.87 22.78
N THR A 36 8.44 -15.02 23.40
CA THR A 36 9.42 -15.64 24.34
C THR A 36 10.10 -16.87 23.74
N THR A 37 9.82 -17.19 22.48
CA THR A 37 10.44 -18.29 21.73
C THR A 37 10.96 -17.77 20.40
N GLN A 38 11.98 -18.44 19.85
CA GLN A 38 12.48 -18.18 18.52
C GLN A 38 11.45 -18.59 17.44
N SER A 39 11.61 -18.06 16.25
CA SER A 39 10.80 -18.42 15.06
C SER A 39 11.34 -19.67 14.38
N SER A 40 10.48 -20.37 13.65
CA SER A 40 10.90 -21.54 12.88
C SER A 40 11.51 -21.20 11.52
N ASN A 41 11.17 -20.01 11.00
CA ASN A 41 11.64 -19.49 9.69
C ASN A 41 11.17 -18.05 9.49
N SER A 42 11.45 -17.45 8.33
CA SER A 42 11.11 -16.05 8.00
C SER A 42 9.61 -15.73 7.99
N SER A 43 8.73 -16.71 7.82
CA SER A 43 7.28 -16.48 7.93
C SER A 43 6.81 -16.16 9.35
N GLY A 44 7.64 -16.51 10.35
CA GLY A 44 7.48 -16.10 11.75
C GLY A 44 8.17 -14.78 12.07
N SER A 45 8.45 -13.92 11.11
CA SER A 45 9.08 -12.63 11.33
C SER A 45 8.13 -11.60 11.94
N MET A 46 8.72 -10.62 12.62
CA MET A 46 8.06 -9.45 13.21
C MET A 46 8.35 -8.24 12.32
N PRO A 47 7.34 -7.46 11.88
CA PRO A 47 7.58 -6.26 11.10
C PRO A 47 8.28 -5.19 11.96
N CYS A 48 9.19 -4.45 11.34
CA CYS A 48 9.82 -3.26 11.89
C CYS A 48 10.07 -2.28 10.75
N GLY A 49 9.98 -0.98 10.96
CA GLY A 49 10.25 -0.06 9.87
C GLY A 49 10.01 1.40 10.22
N GLY A 50 10.17 2.24 9.20
CA GLY A 50 9.93 3.68 9.28
C GLY A 50 10.29 4.39 7.98
N GLY A 51 9.68 5.54 7.74
CA GLY A 51 9.94 6.39 6.59
C GLY A 51 9.63 5.73 5.24
N SER A 52 10.56 4.90 4.74
CA SER A 52 10.43 4.20 3.46
C SER A 52 11.00 2.78 3.48
N ILE A 53 11.39 2.27 4.65
CA ILE A 53 12.03 0.98 4.82
C ILE A 53 11.18 0.09 5.73
N GLY A 54 10.95 -1.15 5.28
CA GLY A 54 10.36 -2.22 6.07
C GLY A 54 11.33 -3.38 6.27
N LEU A 55 11.29 -3.97 7.46
CA LEU A 55 12.11 -5.10 7.88
C LEU A 55 11.22 -6.26 8.32
N ASN A 56 11.58 -7.46 7.93
CA ASN A 56 11.08 -8.68 8.54
C ASN A 56 12.15 -9.18 9.52
N VAL A 57 11.92 -9.08 10.83
CA VAL A 57 12.90 -9.42 11.88
C VAL A 57 12.52 -10.74 12.54
N TRP A 58 13.44 -11.72 12.59
CA TRP A 58 13.23 -12.99 13.31
C TRP A 58 14.51 -13.54 13.89
N VAL A 59 14.37 -14.39 14.88
CA VAL A 59 15.48 -15.20 15.42
C VAL A 59 15.17 -16.66 15.14
N GLU A 60 16.12 -17.37 14.54
CA GLU A 60 16.00 -18.77 14.17
C GLU A 60 17.33 -19.48 14.44
N ASN A 61 17.28 -20.58 15.18
CA ASN A 61 18.47 -21.37 15.53
C ASN A 61 19.62 -20.53 16.12
N GLY A 62 19.28 -19.55 16.97
CA GLY A 62 20.25 -18.67 17.62
C GLY A 62 20.83 -17.57 16.71
N ASP A 63 20.38 -17.43 15.49
CA ASP A 63 20.77 -16.35 14.58
C ASP A 63 19.66 -15.29 14.54
N LEU A 64 19.99 -14.03 14.82
CA LEU A 64 19.09 -12.90 14.56
C LEU A 64 19.22 -12.51 13.10
N MET A 65 18.12 -12.55 12.38
CA MET A 65 18.06 -12.26 10.95
C MET A 65 17.01 -11.21 10.64
N PHE A 66 17.24 -10.45 9.57
CA PHE A 66 16.19 -9.62 8.99
C PHE A 66 16.39 -9.43 7.49
N TYR A 67 15.28 -9.41 6.77
CA TYR A 67 15.19 -8.84 5.42
C TYR A 67 15.01 -7.33 5.52
N ALA A 68 15.62 -6.59 4.60
CA ALA A 68 15.36 -5.16 4.43
C ALA A 68 14.77 -4.91 3.05
N GLN A 69 13.68 -4.13 2.98
CA GLN A 69 13.08 -3.69 1.74
C GLN A 69 12.86 -2.18 1.78
N ARG A 70 13.30 -1.48 0.74
CA ARG A 70 13.05 -0.05 0.57
C ARG A 70 12.00 0.18 -0.51
N SER A 71 11.10 1.11 -0.27
CA SER A 71 10.13 1.57 -1.26
C SER A 71 10.87 2.19 -2.45
N GLY A 72 10.74 1.59 -3.66
CA GLY A 72 11.33 2.14 -4.89
C GLY A 72 12.55 1.41 -5.45
N ALA A 73 13.03 0.35 -4.81
CA ALA A 73 14.09 -0.48 -5.38
C ALA A 73 13.50 -1.44 -6.45
N PHE A 74 13.61 -1.07 -7.73
CA PHE A 74 13.11 -1.86 -8.85
C PHE A 74 14.24 -2.26 -9.79
N ASP A 75 14.24 -3.53 -10.27
CA ASP A 75 15.14 -3.96 -11.33
C ASP A 75 14.64 -3.53 -12.73
N GLU A 76 15.42 -3.87 -13.77
CA GLU A 76 15.13 -3.59 -15.18
C GLU A 76 13.83 -4.23 -15.68
N ASN A 77 13.35 -5.28 -15.01
CA ASN A 77 12.10 -5.98 -15.29
C ASN A 77 10.94 -5.50 -14.42
N ASN A 78 11.20 -4.48 -13.58
CA ASN A 78 10.26 -3.91 -12.63
C ASN A 78 9.92 -4.85 -11.45
N THR A 79 10.84 -5.77 -11.08
CA THR A 79 10.76 -6.53 -9.83
C THR A 79 11.11 -5.61 -8.66
N MET A 80 10.35 -5.64 -7.57
CA MET A 80 10.67 -4.89 -6.35
C MET A 80 11.69 -5.66 -5.51
N LEU A 81 12.93 -5.20 -5.51
CA LEU A 81 14.06 -5.88 -4.89
C LEU A 81 14.13 -5.64 -3.38
N LYS A 82 14.53 -6.68 -2.63
CA LYS A 82 15.03 -6.51 -1.25
C LYS A 82 16.48 -6.05 -1.28
N ALA A 83 16.86 -5.25 -0.29
CA ALA A 83 18.24 -4.81 -0.11
C ALA A 83 19.18 -5.92 0.41
N GLY A 84 18.66 -7.13 0.62
CA GLY A 84 19.38 -8.29 1.11
C GLY A 84 18.84 -8.85 2.42
N ARG A 85 19.50 -9.89 2.93
CA ARG A 85 19.30 -10.43 4.26
C ARG A 85 20.53 -10.14 5.12
N TYR A 86 20.27 -9.68 6.32
CA TYR A 86 21.29 -9.41 7.32
C TYR A 86 21.19 -10.45 8.43
N ARG A 87 22.33 -11.02 8.83
CA ARG A 87 22.42 -12.04 9.88
C ARG A 87 23.39 -11.62 10.94
N LEU A 88 22.99 -11.70 12.19
CA LEU A 88 23.79 -11.38 13.36
C LEU A 88 23.88 -12.60 14.26
N ARG A 89 25.12 -13.05 14.51
CA ARG A 89 25.48 -14.10 15.46
C ARG A 89 26.23 -13.49 16.60
N ILE A 90 25.75 -13.66 17.83
CA ILE A 90 26.36 -13.11 19.04
C ILE A 90 26.66 -14.23 20.03
N TYR A 91 27.85 -14.18 20.62
CA TYR A 91 28.35 -15.17 21.56
C TYR A 91 28.80 -14.48 22.86
N ASP A 92 28.48 -15.08 24.02
CA ASP A 92 29.01 -14.61 25.33
C ASP A 92 30.51 -14.83 25.38
N ALA A 93 31.28 -13.76 25.51
CA ALA A 93 32.74 -13.82 25.54
C ALA A 93 33.28 -14.53 26.81
N ARG A 94 32.50 -14.63 27.89
CA ARG A 94 32.87 -15.31 29.12
C ARG A 94 32.72 -16.83 29.02
N ASN A 95 31.91 -17.31 28.08
CA ASN A 95 31.60 -18.72 27.89
C ASN A 95 32.30 -19.30 26.64
N GLN A 96 33.61 -19.05 26.50
CA GLN A 96 34.39 -19.50 25.33
C GLN A 96 34.53 -21.03 25.23
N LYS A 97 34.16 -21.81 26.28
CA LYS A 97 34.23 -23.27 26.31
C LYS A 97 32.94 -23.99 25.89
N GLY A 98 31.92 -23.26 25.47
CA GLY A 98 30.65 -23.83 25.04
C GLY A 98 30.76 -24.45 23.61
N ILE A 99 31.29 -25.65 23.55
CA ILE A 99 31.07 -26.56 22.40
C ILE A 99 29.59 -26.97 22.50
N GLY A 100 28.79 -26.66 21.47
CA GLY A 100 27.40 -27.11 21.40
C GLY A 100 27.32 -28.63 21.50
N LYS A 101 26.15 -29.18 21.87
CA LYS A 101 25.93 -30.63 22.01
C LYS A 101 26.37 -31.41 20.74
N ASP A 102 26.50 -30.72 19.60
CA ASP A 102 26.92 -31.28 18.31
C ASP A 102 28.41 -31.10 18.00
N GLY A 103 29.24 -30.78 19.00
CA GLY A 103 30.72 -30.78 18.89
C GLY A 103 31.36 -29.59 18.19
N ASN A 104 30.64 -28.78 17.37
CA ASN A 104 31.23 -27.75 16.48
C ASN A 104 30.59 -26.36 16.51
N ARG A 105 29.45 -26.12 17.14
CA ARG A 105 28.76 -24.82 17.12
C ARG A 105 28.89 -24.09 18.44
N LYS A 106 29.41 -22.86 18.44
CA LYS A 106 29.33 -21.96 19.62
C LYS A 106 27.86 -21.68 19.95
N VAL A 107 27.51 -21.74 21.24
CA VAL A 107 26.13 -21.45 21.70
C VAL A 107 25.86 -19.97 21.55
N SER A 108 24.81 -19.62 20.82
CA SER A 108 24.36 -18.24 20.68
C SER A 108 23.81 -17.70 22.01
N VAL A 109 23.96 -16.39 22.22
CA VAL A 109 23.30 -15.72 23.34
C VAL A 109 21.77 -15.78 23.25
N PHE A 110 21.22 -15.93 22.06
CA PHE A 110 19.78 -16.02 21.84
C PHE A 110 19.17 -17.41 22.13
N ASP A 111 20.01 -18.43 22.34
CA ASP A 111 19.56 -19.76 22.82
C ASP A 111 19.29 -19.78 24.33
N ASP A 112 19.32 -18.63 24.99
CA ASP A 112 19.07 -18.46 26.42
C ASP A 112 17.57 -18.55 26.75
N LYS A 113 17.24 -19.10 27.92
CA LYS A 113 15.85 -19.21 28.41
C LYS A 113 15.18 -17.86 28.67
N SER A 114 15.97 -16.82 28.90
CA SER A 114 15.49 -15.44 29.07
C SER A 114 15.17 -14.73 27.76
N PHE A 115 15.21 -15.45 26.61
CA PHE A 115 14.94 -14.89 25.29
C PHE A 115 13.59 -14.19 25.22
N ARG A 116 13.60 -12.97 24.68
CA ARG A 116 12.40 -12.20 24.36
C ARG A 116 12.65 -11.36 23.11
N GLN A 117 11.72 -11.43 22.17
CA GLN A 117 11.64 -10.52 21.01
C GLN A 117 10.38 -9.67 21.16
N THR A 118 10.50 -8.34 21.10
CA THR A 118 9.40 -7.40 21.33
C THR A 118 9.34 -6.36 20.22
N LEU A 119 8.17 -6.17 19.62
CA LEU A 119 7.84 -4.97 18.87
C LEU A 119 7.31 -3.93 19.86
N HIS A 120 8.06 -2.86 20.04
CA HIS A 120 7.66 -1.68 20.81
C HIS A 120 6.82 -0.78 19.88
N VAL A 121 5.52 -1.06 19.85
CA VAL A 121 4.61 -0.48 18.85
C VAL A 121 4.53 1.04 18.98
N TYR A 122 4.49 1.54 20.20
CA TYR A 122 4.42 2.98 20.49
C TYR A 122 5.67 3.74 20.04
N ASP A 123 6.85 3.13 20.20
CA ASP A 123 8.15 3.72 19.87
C ASP A 123 8.68 3.35 18.47
N GLY A 124 8.05 2.38 17.78
CA GLY A 124 8.36 2.00 16.40
C GLY A 124 9.67 1.21 16.22
N TYR A 125 10.08 0.35 17.17
CA TYR A 125 11.29 -0.45 17.05
C TYR A 125 11.10 -1.90 17.55
N VAL A 126 12.03 -2.79 17.17
CA VAL A 126 12.08 -4.16 17.67
C VAL A 126 13.28 -4.34 18.58
N SER A 127 13.09 -4.96 19.74
CA SER A 127 14.18 -5.44 20.60
C SER A 127 14.25 -6.97 20.60
N VAL A 128 15.48 -7.50 20.65
CA VAL A 128 15.78 -8.91 20.91
C VAL A 128 16.72 -8.98 22.11
N ALA A 129 16.23 -9.50 23.21
CA ALA A 129 16.90 -9.42 24.49
C ALA A 129 17.04 -10.80 25.18
N THR A 130 18.13 -10.95 25.91
CA THR A 130 18.36 -11.99 26.91
C THR A 130 19.05 -11.36 28.13
N ASP A 131 19.28 -12.11 29.22
CA ASP A 131 20.05 -11.61 30.37
C ASP A 131 21.50 -11.20 30.02
N LYS A 132 22.00 -11.60 28.85
CA LYS A 132 23.37 -11.38 28.39
C LYS A 132 23.51 -10.21 27.42
N VAL A 133 22.54 -9.99 26.57
CA VAL A 133 22.59 -9.00 25.50
C VAL A 133 21.20 -8.43 25.23
N ASN A 134 21.17 -7.18 24.82
CA ASN A 134 20.01 -6.51 24.22
C ASN A 134 20.40 -5.95 22.86
N VAL A 135 19.63 -6.29 21.82
CA VAL A 135 19.75 -5.77 20.47
C VAL A 135 18.49 -4.98 20.16
N SER A 136 18.63 -3.69 19.82
CA SER A 136 17.53 -2.85 19.37
C SER A 136 17.68 -2.56 17.89
N ILE A 137 16.63 -2.81 17.12
CA ILE A 137 16.58 -2.56 15.66
C ILE A 137 15.50 -1.52 15.40
N TRP A 138 15.87 -0.41 14.79
CA TRP A 138 14.97 0.66 14.45
C TRP A 138 15.35 1.30 13.11
N VAL A 139 14.37 1.92 12.45
CA VAL A 139 14.56 2.64 11.19
C VAL A 139 14.32 4.12 11.44
N ASP A 140 15.24 4.96 10.99
CA ASP A 140 15.05 6.41 11.04
C ASP A 140 13.91 6.79 10.08
N VAL A 141 12.86 7.43 10.62
CA VAL A 141 11.66 7.82 9.87
C VAL A 141 11.96 8.87 8.80
N PHE A 142 12.94 9.73 9.04
CA PHE A 142 13.26 10.87 8.17
C PHE A 142 14.46 10.62 7.25
N ARG A 143 15.24 9.57 7.54
CA ARG A 143 16.42 9.19 6.77
C ARG A 143 16.37 7.68 6.49
N PRO A 144 16.63 7.22 5.28
CA PRO A 144 16.54 5.79 4.94
C PRO A 144 17.73 5.01 5.52
N VAL A 145 17.82 4.95 6.86
CA VAL A 145 18.88 4.26 7.60
C VAL A 145 18.30 3.33 8.66
N ILE A 146 18.80 2.11 8.67
CA ILE A 146 18.51 1.09 9.68
C ILE A 146 19.62 1.14 10.72
N HIS A 147 19.24 1.19 12.00
CA HIS A 147 20.14 1.15 13.15
C HIS A 147 19.99 -0.18 13.89
N VAL A 148 21.11 -0.80 14.21
CA VAL A 148 21.20 -2.00 15.05
C VAL A 148 22.12 -1.68 16.21
N ASP A 149 21.55 -1.41 17.37
CA ASP A 149 22.26 -1.07 18.60
C ASP A 149 22.38 -2.32 19.48
N ILE A 150 23.61 -2.69 19.87
CA ILE A 150 23.90 -3.89 20.65
C ILE A 150 24.56 -3.50 21.96
N HIS A 151 23.97 -3.96 23.07
CA HIS A 151 24.50 -3.77 24.42
C HIS A 151 24.56 -5.12 25.13
N GLY A 152 25.67 -5.42 25.82
CA GLY A 152 25.82 -6.68 26.57
C GLY A 152 26.92 -6.65 27.62
N ARG A 153 27.00 -7.74 28.38
CA ARG A 153 27.97 -7.89 29.48
C ARG A 153 29.37 -8.37 29.03
N GLY A 154 29.61 -8.38 27.73
CA GLY A 154 30.82 -8.88 27.07
C GLY A 154 30.47 -9.92 26.01
N PHE A 155 30.59 -9.53 24.72
CA PHE A 155 30.24 -10.40 23.62
C PHE A 155 31.25 -10.30 22.46
N THR A 156 31.26 -11.35 21.65
CA THR A 156 31.86 -11.38 20.31
C THR A 156 30.79 -11.76 19.30
N GLY A 157 31.00 -11.52 18.04
CA GLY A 157 29.98 -11.88 17.06
C GLY A 157 30.42 -11.74 15.61
N THR A 158 29.50 -12.12 14.73
CA THR A 158 29.63 -12.00 13.27
C THR A 158 28.39 -11.32 12.73
N VAL A 159 28.61 -10.34 11.86
CA VAL A 159 27.58 -9.72 11.00
C VAL A 159 27.79 -10.24 9.60
N SER A 160 26.74 -10.72 8.94
CA SER A 160 26.78 -11.16 7.57
C SER A 160 25.77 -10.38 6.72
N TYR A 161 26.21 -9.87 5.59
CA TYR A 161 25.33 -9.47 4.49
C TYR A 161 25.15 -10.67 3.57
N GLU A 162 23.93 -11.03 3.20
CA GLU A 162 23.59 -12.18 2.39
C GLU A 162 22.75 -11.74 1.18
N SER A 163 23.21 -12.10 -0.03
CA SER A 163 22.49 -11.82 -1.29
C SER A 163 22.36 -13.07 -2.15
N TRP A 164 21.20 -13.25 -2.76
CA TRP A 164 20.89 -14.24 -3.79
C TRP A 164 21.13 -13.69 -5.20
N ARG A 165 21.35 -12.37 -5.35
CA ARG A 165 21.71 -11.70 -6.59
C ARG A 165 23.23 -11.47 -6.73
N TYR A 166 24.04 -12.41 -6.24
CA TYR A 166 25.51 -12.36 -6.40
C TYR A 166 25.99 -12.79 -7.79
N ARG A 167 25.07 -13.22 -8.65
CA ARG A 167 25.25 -13.60 -10.06
C ARG A 167 23.95 -13.36 -10.82
N ASP A 168 24.05 -13.26 -12.15
CA ASP A 168 22.87 -13.25 -13.02
C ASP A 168 22.02 -14.49 -12.75
N ARG A 169 20.70 -14.29 -12.71
CA ARG A 169 19.75 -15.33 -12.40
C ARG A 169 18.60 -15.28 -13.40
N GLU A 170 18.37 -16.39 -14.10
CA GLU A 170 17.24 -16.53 -15.01
C GLU A 170 15.93 -16.64 -14.25
N ILE A 171 14.94 -15.84 -14.66
CA ILE A 171 13.57 -15.84 -14.12
C ILE A 171 12.74 -16.78 -14.99
N ARG A 172 12.11 -17.80 -14.41
CA ARG A 172 11.45 -18.88 -15.16
C ARG A 172 10.02 -19.13 -14.69
N LYS A 173 9.15 -19.52 -15.62
CA LYS A 173 7.80 -20.02 -15.33
C LYS A 173 7.01 -19.07 -14.41
N MET A 174 6.46 -19.60 -13.33
CA MET A 174 5.66 -18.81 -12.37
C MET A 174 6.46 -17.74 -11.61
N GLU A 175 7.79 -17.82 -11.58
CA GLU A 175 8.63 -16.77 -10.99
C GLU A 175 8.47 -15.44 -11.73
N CYS A 176 8.14 -15.46 -13.02
CA CYS A 176 7.87 -14.26 -13.81
C CYS A 176 6.77 -13.36 -13.22
N GLN A 177 5.88 -13.91 -12.40
CA GLN A 177 4.83 -13.13 -11.72
C GLN A 177 5.39 -12.03 -10.80
N GLN A 178 6.68 -12.07 -10.43
CA GLN A 178 7.31 -11.03 -9.62
C GLN A 178 7.59 -9.71 -10.35
N CYS A 179 7.59 -9.72 -11.69
CA CYS A 179 7.94 -8.58 -12.54
C CYS A 179 6.81 -8.21 -13.50
N SER A 180 7.04 -7.23 -14.39
CA SER A 180 6.05 -6.79 -15.36
C SER A 180 5.73 -7.85 -16.43
N TYR A 181 6.66 -8.77 -16.72
CA TYR A 181 6.47 -9.89 -17.65
C TYR A 181 5.80 -11.09 -16.96
N LYS A 182 4.65 -10.91 -16.37
CA LYS A 182 3.95 -11.86 -15.47
C LYS A 182 3.69 -13.24 -16.07
N PHE A 183 3.48 -13.33 -17.39
CA PHE A 183 3.12 -14.58 -18.05
C PHE A 183 4.33 -15.32 -18.63
N GLY A 184 5.55 -14.80 -18.42
CA GLY A 184 6.80 -15.48 -18.77
C GLY A 184 6.99 -15.76 -20.25
N LYS A 185 6.44 -14.92 -21.14
CA LYS A 185 6.51 -15.11 -22.58
C LYS A 185 7.75 -14.50 -23.24
N VAL A 186 8.68 -13.98 -22.44
CA VAL A 186 9.93 -13.37 -22.89
C VAL A 186 11.08 -14.36 -22.68
N PRO A 187 11.72 -14.84 -23.75
CA PRO A 187 12.87 -15.74 -23.62
C PRO A 187 14.07 -15.04 -22.99
N GLY A 188 14.82 -15.77 -22.15
CA GLY A 188 16.06 -15.26 -21.54
C GLY A 188 15.85 -14.16 -20.50
N LEU A 189 14.64 -14.06 -19.92
CA LEU A 189 14.37 -13.11 -18.84
C LEU A 189 15.26 -13.43 -17.64
N LYS A 190 15.96 -12.40 -17.14
CA LYS A 190 16.84 -12.56 -15.98
C LYS A 190 16.83 -11.33 -15.09
N THR A 191 17.14 -11.51 -13.82
CA THR A 191 17.62 -10.45 -12.92
C THR A 191 19.14 -10.41 -13.02
N THR A 192 19.72 -9.24 -13.25
CA THR A 192 21.17 -9.06 -13.31
C THR A 192 21.80 -9.09 -11.91
N ALA A 193 23.10 -9.34 -11.84
CA ALA A 193 23.82 -9.41 -10.57
C ALA A 193 23.95 -8.04 -9.91
N ASP A 194 23.85 -8.00 -8.58
CA ASP A 194 24.19 -6.82 -7.79
C ASP A 194 25.70 -6.56 -7.81
N SER A 195 26.11 -5.30 -7.73
CA SER A 195 27.47 -4.91 -7.42
C SER A 195 27.71 -4.99 -5.92
N ILE A 196 28.56 -5.94 -5.47
CA ILE A 196 28.83 -6.19 -4.05
C ILE A 196 30.32 -6.05 -3.78
N GLN A 197 30.70 -5.05 -2.98
CA GLN A 197 32.09 -4.66 -2.75
C GLN A 197 32.37 -4.55 -1.25
N PRO A 198 32.98 -5.58 -0.62
CA PRO A 198 33.39 -5.51 0.78
C PRO A 198 34.61 -4.61 0.95
N TYR A 199 34.72 -3.99 2.13
CA TYR A 199 35.89 -3.29 2.61
C TYR A 199 36.14 -3.64 4.09
N ALA A 200 37.11 -3.03 4.72
CA ALA A 200 37.59 -3.47 6.05
C ALA A 200 36.48 -3.65 7.11
N ASN A 201 35.46 -2.80 7.12
CA ASN A 201 34.43 -2.80 8.15
C ASN A 201 33.02 -2.54 7.60
N GLY A 202 32.75 -3.03 6.40
CA GLY A 202 31.42 -2.91 5.78
C GLY A 202 31.38 -3.42 4.35
N VAL A 203 30.21 -3.31 3.72
CA VAL A 203 29.98 -3.75 2.34
C VAL A 203 29.03 -2.80 1.61
N TRP A 204 29.44 -2.39 0.42
CA TRP A 204 28.56 -1.79 -0.58
C TRP A 204 27.80 -2.90 -1.29
N ALA A 205 26.49 -2.75 -1.41
CA ALA A 205 25.65 -3.66 -2.18
C ALA A 205 24.55 -2.85 -2.89
N TYR A 206 24.56 -2.88 -4.22
CA TYR A 206 23.55 -2.15 -5.00
C TYR A 206 23.29 -2.84 -6.34
N HIS A 207 22.08 -2.68 -6.82
CA HIS A 207 21.63 -3.04 -8.16
C HIS A 207 21.71 -1.82 -9.06
N GLU A 208 22.05 -2.00 -10.32
CA GLU A 208 22.15 -0.94 -11.33
C GLU A 208 21.42 -1.38 -12.60
N ASN A 209 20.34 -0.69 -12.95
CA ASN A 209 19.60 -0.93 -14.18
C ASN A 209 20.33 -0.31 -15.38
N GLY A 210 20.26 -0.99 -16.54
CA GLY A 210 20.72 -0.44 -17.81
C GLY A 210 19.84 0.68 -18.38
N ASP A 211 20.21 1.16 -19.54
CA ASP A 211 19.44 2.18 -20.29
C ASP A 211 18.11 1.62 -20.82
N SER A 212 18.07 0.35 -21.23
CA SER A 212 16.89 -0.33 -21.75
C SER A 212 16.24 -1.18 -20.67
N THR A 213 14.96 -0.96 -20.42
CA THR A 213 14.19 -1.62 -19.37
C THR A 213 12.80 -2.03 -19.89
N VAL A 214 11.99 -2.66 -19.07
CA VAL A 214 10.61 -2.99 -19.42
C VAL A 214 9.76 -1.76 -19.78
N PHE A 215 10.14 -0.56 -19.32
CA PHE A 215 9.51 0.70 -19.76
C PHE A 215 9.56 0.86 -21.28
N ASP A 216 10.73 0.65 -21.89
CA ASP A 216 10.91 0.81 -23.33
C ASP A 216 10.08 -0.20 -24.13
N ALA A 217 10.10 -1.46 -23.70
CA ALA A 217 9.30 -2.51 -24.32
C ALA A 217 7.80 -2.22 -24.21
N THR A 218 7.34 -1.75 -23.04
CA THR A 218 5.93 -1.40 -22.81
C THR A 218 5.48 -0.21 -23.66
N ALA A 219 6.30 0.83 -23.75
CA ALA A 219 6.00 2.00 -24.55
C ALA A 219 5.91 1.66 -26.06
N ILE A 220 6.81 0.79 -26.55
CA ILE A 220 6.79 0.32 -27.94
C ILE A 220 5.53 -0.51 -28.22
N GLU A 221 5.20 -1.47 -27.35
CA GLU A 221 4.03 -2.34 -27.52
C GLU A 221 2.70 -1.56 -27.51
N GLN A 222 2.65 -0.44 -26.79
CA GLN A 222 1.48 0.43 -26.70
C GLN A 222 1.49 1.59 -27.70
N ASP A 223 2.28 1.51 -28.79
CA ASP A 223 2.40 2.53 -29.83
C ASP A 223 2.80 3.95 -29.32
N LEU A 224 3.51 4.01 -28.19
CA LEU A 224 4.03 5.24 -27.58
C LEU A 224 5.56 5.33 -27.63
N GLY A 225 6.21 4.47 -28.41
CA GLY A 225 7.66 4.39 -28.47
C GLY A 225 8.35 5.70 -28.89
N SER A 226 7.75 6.49 -29.80
CA SER A 226 8.23 7.82 -30.20
C SER A 226 8.08 8.89 -29.12
N GLU A 227 7.20 8.67 -28.16
CA GLU A 227 6.84 9.63 -27.11
C GLU A 227 7.61 9.38 -25.79
N ARG A 228 8.49 8.36 -25.74
CA ARG A 228 9.19 7.92 -24.51
C ARG A 228 9.90 9.05 -23.75
N SER A 229 10.52 9.97 -24.45
CA SER A 229 11.22 11.10 -23.83
C SER A 229 10.31 12.10 -23.11
N ARG A 230 9.00 12.01 -23.33
CA ARG A 230 7.95 12.85 -22.69
C ARG A 230 7.27 12.14 -21.52
N MET A 231 7.60 10.88 -21.28
CA MET A 231 7.02 10.08 -20.22
C MET A 231 7.96 9.96 -19.03
N PHE A 232 7.38 9.74 -17.85
CA PHE A 232 8.13 9.47 -16.64
C PHE A 232 8.70 8.05 -16.69
N ASN A 233 10.02 7.91 -16.66
CA ASN A 233 10.72 6.62 -16.58
C ASN A 233 11.49 6.52 -15.26
N PRO A 234 10.96 5.83 -14.23
CA PRO A 234 11.61 5.74 -12.92
C PRO A 234 12.65 4.63 -12.81
N ILE A 235 12.74 3.73 -13.79
CA ILE A 235 13.58 2.52 -13.72
C ILE A 235 14.79 2.53 -14.65
N GLY A 236 14.82 3.40 -15.66
CA GLY A 236 15.97 3.56 -16.54
C GLY A 236 17.19 4.06 -15.76
N ARG A 237 18.33 3.35 -15.81
CA ARG A 237 19.57 3.69 -15.10
C ARG A 237 19.41 3.85 -13.58
N LEU A 238 18.38 3.24 -12.99
CA LEU A 238 18.15 3.29 -11.55
C LEU A 238 19.26 2.52 -10.82
N VAL A 239 19.93 3.18 -9.89
CA VAL A 239 20.84 2.56 -8.92
C VAL A 239 20.11 2.48 -7.59
N SER A 240 19.95 1.30 -7.01
CA SER A 240 19.25 1.10 -5.73
C SER A 240 19.99 0.10 -4.84
N GLY A 241 20.07 0.38 -3.54
CA GLY A 241 20.78 -0.47 -2.59
C GLY A 241 21.37 0.35 -1.46
N GLY A 242 22.58 -0.02 -0.98
CA GLY A 242 23.15 0.74 0.13
C GLY A 242 24.52 0.31 0.62
N LEU A 243 24.77 0.69 1.86
CA LEU A 243 26.02 0.48 2.58
C LEU A 243 25.75 -0.06 3.99
N LEU A 244 26.27 -1.24 4.28
CA LEU A 244 26.43 -1.73 5.65
C LEU A 244 27.72 -1.18 6.23
N VAL A 245 27.64 -0.59 7.43
CA VAL A 245 28.82 -0.13 8.22
C VAL A 245 28.79 -0.77 9.60
N CYS A 246 29.83 -1.51 9.94
CA CYS A 246 30.01 -2.20 11.22
C CYS A 246 31.40 -1.90 11.81
N PRO A 247 31.60 -0.76 12.50
CA PRO A 247 32.94 -0.22 12.83
C PRO A 247 33.82 -1.14 13.68
N ASP A 248 33.22 -1.90 14.59
CA ASP A 248 33.93 -2.80 15.51
C ASP A 248 34.15 -4.21 14.96
N PHE A 249 33.79 -4.43 13.68
CA PHE A 249 33.94 -5.70 12.97
C PHE A 249 34.95 -5.55 11.82
N ARG A 250 35.53 -6.67 11.39
CA ARG A 250 36.44 -6.72 10.24
C ARG A 250 36.02 -7.82 9.29
N PHE A 251 36.19 -7.56 8.00
CA PHE A 251 35.90 -8.54 6.96
C PHE A 251 36.69 -9.83 7.23
N SER A 252 35.99 -10.95 7.26
CA SER A 252 36.53 -12.27 7.60
C SER A 252 36.35 -13.31 6.50
N GLY A 253 35.81 -12.90 5.35
CA GLY A 253 35.65 -13.76 4.17
C GLY A 253 34.20 -13.89 3.69
N THR A 254 34.03 -14.69 2.65
CA THR A 254 32.72 -15.02 2.06
C THR A 254 32.33 -16.46 2.38
N GLY A 255 31.06 -16.78 2.25
CA GLY A 255 30.53 -18.15 2.35
C GLY A 255 29.30 -18.31 1.48
N ASP A 256 29.05 -19.52 1.02
CA ASP A 256 27.85 -19.85 0.25
C ASP A 256 26.90 -20.70 1.12
N GLY A 257 25.60 -20.59 0.86
CA GLY A 257 24.57 -21.35 1.61
C GLY A 257 23.25 -21.40 0.87
N ILE A 258 22.32 -22.16 1.44
CA ILE A 258 20.94 -22.25 0.97
C ILE A 258 20.01 -21.89 2.13
N TYR A 259 19.01 -21.06 1.85
CA TYR A 259 17.93 -20.76 2.79
C TYR A 259 16.59 -20.72 2.06
N ALA A 260 15.58 -21.39 2.59
CA ALA A 260 14.23 -21.43 2.02
C ALA A 260 14.20 -21.75 0.51
N SER A 261 15.02 -22.70 0.07
CA SER A 261 15.20 -23.14 -1.34
C SER A 261 15.97 -22.15 -2.23
N THR A 262 16.54 -21.08 -1.67
CA THR A 262 17.31 -20.06 -2.40
C THR A 262 18.80 -20.14 -2.02
N ASP A 263 19.66 -20.30 -3.01
CA ASP A 263 21.10 -20.18 -2.83
C ASP A 263 21.50 -18.71 -2.64
N TYR A 264 22.45 -18.47 -1.73
CA TYR A 264 22.95 -17.13 -1.44
C TYR A 264 24.46 -17.15 -1.20
N ARG A 265 25.09 -16.00 -1.37
CA ARG A 265 26.45 -15.72 -0.91
C ARG A 265 26.40 -14.73 0.25
N SER A 266 27.25 -14.97 1.25
CA SER A 266 27.45 -14.11 2.41
C SER A 266 28.79 -13.41 2.39
N TRP A 267 28.82 -12.17 2.88
CA TRP A 267 30.02 -11.39 3.19
C TRP A 267 30.03 -11.20 4.71
N ASN A 268 31.05 -11.79 5.36
CA ASN A 268 31.08 -11.95 6.80
C ASN A 268 32.07 -10.96 7.43
N PHE A 269 31.67 -10.38 8.56
CA PHE A 269 32.47 -9.44 9.35
C PHE A 269 32.46 -9.90 10.79
N THR A 270 33.64 -10.09 11.42
CA THR A 270 33.78 -10.64 12.77
C THR A 270 34.43 -9.64 13.71
N THR A 271 34.00 -9.61 14.96
CA THR A 271 34.60 -8.76 16.01
C THR A 271 36.06 -9.17 16.24
N THR A 272 36.94 -8.17 16.39
CA THR A 272 38.36 -8.39 16.69
C THR A 272 38.68 -8.37 18.19
N LYS A 273 37.73 -7.95 19.02
CA LYS A 273 37.83 -7.87 20.47
C LYS A 273 36.49 -8.14 21.12
N VAL A 274 36.48 -8.35 22.43
CA VAL A 274 35.26 -8.40 23.25
C VAL A 274 34.64 -7.00 23.30
N LEU A 275 33.33 -6.93 23.04
CA LEU A 275 32.55 -5.70 23.07
C LEU A 275 31.54 -5.73 24.20
N THR A 276 31.17 -4.56 24.73
CA THR A 276 30.03 -4.35 25.60
C THR A 276 28.95 -3.51 24.95
N ARG A 277 29.34 -2.78 23.88
CA ARG A 277 28.45 -1.96 23.07
C ARG A 277 29.00 -1.86 21.66
N THR A 278 28.10 -1.85 20.65
CA THR A 278 28.42 -1.50 19.27
C THR A 278 27.17 -1.04 18.55
N GLN A 279 27.34 -0.31 17.45
CA GLN A 279 26.27 0.09 16.53
C GLN A 279 26.63 -0.34 15.11
N ILE A 280 25.65 -0.88 14.42
CA ILE A 280 25.71 -1.21 13.00
C ILE A 280 24.72 -0.29 12.29
N LEU A 281 25.13 0.30 11.17
CA LEU A 281 24.29 1.14 10.32
C LEU A 281 24.14 0.51 8.94
N ILE A 282 22.92 0.58 8.39
CA ILE A 282 22.64 0.19 7.02
C ILE A 282 21.88 1.35 6.38
N ALA A 283 22.57 2.12 5.52
CA ALA A 283 21.97 3.20 4.76
C ALA A 283 21.55 2.68 3.39
N LEU A 284 20.30 2.95 3.01
CA LEU A 284 19.71 2.53 1.73
C LEU A 284 19.23 3.76 0.97
N ASP A 285 19.44 3.81 -0.35
CA ASP A 285 18.89 4.87 -1.20
C ASP A 285 18.69 4.40 -2.64
N ASP A 286 18.12 5.28 -3.49
CA ASP A 286 18.00 5.11 -4.93
C ASP A 286 18.25 6.43 -5.66
N THR A 287 18.83 6.35 -6.86
CA THR A 287 19.03 7.50 -7.76
C THR A 287 19.18 7.06 -9.21
N GLN A 288 18.85 7.96 -10.14
CA GLN A 288 19.12 7.80 -11.57
C GLN A 288 20.35 8.62 -12.04
N ASP A 289 21.04 9.29 -11.10
CA ASP A 289 22.22 10.15 -11.39
C ASP A 289 23.54 9.37 -11.44
N GLY A 290 23.47 8.03 -11.45
CA GLY A 290 24.59 7.11 -11.55
C GLY A 290 25.26 6.76 -10.22
N VAL A 291 26.16 5.78 -10.27
CA VAL A 291 26.80 5.14 -9.10
C VAL A 291 27.57 6.11 -8.22
N ASP A 292 28.27 7.08 -8.80
CA ASP A 292 29.06 8.04 -8.00
C ASP A 292 28.17 8.98 -7.18
N ALA A 293 27.05 9.45 -7.76
CA ALA A 293 26.05 10.23 -7.04
C ALA A 293 25.41 9.39 -5.93
N PHE A 294 25.02 8.17 -6.23
CA PHE A 294 24.51 7.20 -5.26
C PHE A 294 25.48 7.03 -4.07
N LYS A 295 26.74 6.76 -4.33
CA LYS A 295 27.75 6.57 -3.26
C LYS A 295 27.96 7.82 -2.42
N ARG A 296 27.89 9.03 -3.02
CA ARG A 296 27.96 10.31 -2.27
C ARG A 296 26.73 10.45 -1.34
N GLN A 297 25.52 10.21 -1.84
CA GLN A 297 24.27 10.28 -1.06
C GLN A 297 24.31 9.33 0.14
N ILE A 298 24.66 8.06 -0.10
CA ILE A 298 24.77 7.05 0.97
C ILE A 298 25.82 7.43 2.04
N ARG A 299 26.98 7.96 1.64
CA ARG A 299 27.99 8.42 2.62
C ARG A 299 27.50 9.58 3.46
N ALA A 300 26.75 10.51 2.88
CA ALA A 300 26.13 11.61 3.60
C ALA A 300 25.11 11.08 4.63
N LEU A 301 24.23 10.15 4.24
CA LEU A 301 23.27 9.49 5.13
C LEU A 301 23.96 8.81 6.33
N VAL A 302 25.03 8.04 6.10
CA VAL A 302 25.81 7.41 7.18
C VAL A 302 26.45 8.44 8.11
N SER A 303 26.99 9.53 7.55
CA SER A 303 27.60 10.60 8.34
C SER A 303 26.58 11.33 9.21
N ASP A 304 25.41 11.65 8.66
CA ASP A 304 24.33 12.33 9.35
C ASP A 304 23.71 11.45 10.42
N SER A 305 23.49 10.17 10.11
CA SER A 305 22.88 9.20 11.02
C SER A 305 23.72 8.90 12.26
N ARG A 306 25.05 9.01 12.21
CA ARG A 306 25.91 8.90 13.40
C ARG A 306 25.64 9.99 14.44
N ARG A 307 25.03 11.11 14.04
CA ARG A 307 24.66 12.23 14.92
C ARG A 307 23.21 12.21 15.33
N THR A 308 22.37 11.39 14.66
CA THR A 308 20.93 11.33 14.88
C THR A 308 20.63 10.54 16.14
N LYS A 309 19.76 11.07 16.99
CA LYS A 309 19.19 10.37 18.14
C LYS A 309 17.89 9.69 17.71
N ALA A 310 17.60 8.51 18.25
CA ALA A 310 16.35 7.77 18.03
C ALA A 310 15.08 8.57 18.44
N ASP A 311 15.26 9.62 19.23
CA ASP A 311 14.16 10.43 19.78
C ASP A 311 13.30 11.13 18.70
N GLU A 312 13.90 11.56 17.57
CA GLU A 312 13.14 12.17 16.45
C GLU A 312 12.14 11.17 15.86
N SER A 313 12.58 9.94 15.62
CA SER A 313 11.74 8.87 15.09
C SER A 313 10.67 8.44 16.10
N ARG A 314 11.01 8.35 17.40
CA ARG A 314 10.02 8.07 18.45
C ARG A 314 8.96 9.17 18.55
N GLN A 315 9.36 10.44 18.50
CA GLN A 315 8.42 11.56 18.52
C GLN A 315 7.45 11.50 17.36
N TRP A 316 7.92 11.10 16.16
CA TRP A 316 7.04 10.90 15.03
C TRP A 316 6.03 9.75 15.28
N TRP A 317 6.49 8.59 15.80
CA TRP A 317 5.60 7.47 16.14
C TRP A 317 4.59 7.86 17.22
N HIS A 318 5.00 8.61 18.25
CA HIS A 318 4.08 9.10 19.28
C HIS A 318 3.01 10.03 18.68
N ALA A 319 3.41 10.96 17.82
CA ALA A 319 2.48 11.83 17.11
C ALA A 319 1.53 11.05 16.18
N PHE A 320 2.05 9.99 15.51
CA PHE A 320 1.25 9.10 14.68
C PHE A 320 0.12 8.43 15.48
N TRP A 321 0.40 7.91 16.68
CA TRP A 321 -0.60 7.28 17.53
C TRP A 321 -1.59 8.28 18.13
N GLN A 322 -1.19 9.51 18.37
CA GLN A 322 -2.09 10.57 18.85
C GLN A 322 -3.13 11.02 17.82
N ARG A 323 -2.91 10.78 16.52
CA ARG A 323 -3.85 11.15 15.45
C ARG A 323 -5.15 10.36 15.58
N SER A 324 -5.03 9.05 15.77
CA SER A 324 -6.15 8.12 15.74
C SER A 324 -5.85 6.85 16.51
N HIS A 325 -6.88 6.23 17.08
CA HIS A 325 -6.82 4.90 17.68
C HIS A 325 -8.22 4.27 17.73
N ILE A 326 -8.26 2.96 17.76
CA ILE A 326 -9.44 2.16 18.09
C ILE A 326 -8.97 1.07 19.06
N ARG A 327 -9.47 1.10 20.29
CA ARG A 327 -9.11 0.13 21.34
C ARG A 327 -10.38 -0.37 22.02
N ALA A 328 -10.65 -1.66 21.89
CA ALA A 328 -11.76 -2.30 22.56
C ALA A 328 -11.30 -3.37 23.54
N THR A 329 -12.17 -3.72 24.46
CA THR A 329 -11.99 -4.83 25.41
C THR A 329 -12.93 -5.99 25.07
N GLY A 330 -12.79 -7.12 25.78
CA GLY A 330 -13.65 -8.29 25.61
C GLY A 330 -13.56 -8.91 24.21
N GLU A 331 -14.72 -9.15 23.58
CA GLU A 331 -14.83 -9.85 22.30
C GLU A 331 -14.10 -9.11 21.14
N ALA A 332 -14.07 -7.79 21.17
CA ALA A 332 -13.44 -6.96 20.13
C ALA A 332 -11.93 -6.69 20.37
N ALA A 333 -11.36 -7.14 21.48
CA ALA A 333 -9.95 -6.85 21.83
C ALA A 333 -8.96 -7.34 20.76
N ALA A 334 -9.16 -8.54 20.24
CA ALA A 334 -8.25 -9.13 19.24
C ALA A 334 -8.30 -8.36 17.90
N ILE A 335 -9.49 -8.01 17.43
CA ILE A 335 -9.64 -7.30 16.14
C ILE A 335 -9.12 -5.86 16.22
N THR A 336 -9.27 -5.16 17.35
CA THR A 336 -8.72 -3.81 17.52
C THR A 336 -7.21 -3.83 17.77
N ARG A 337 -6.64 -4.88 18.39
CA ARG A 337 -5.20 -5.13 18.39
C ARG A 337 -4.67 -5.30 16.95
N ASN A 338 -5.33 -6.09 16.12
CA ASN A 338 -4.92 -6.34 14.75
C ASN A 338 -5.09 -5.09 13.85
N TYR A 339 -6.10 -4.25 14.09
CA TYR A 339 -6.20 -2.91 13.54
C TYR A 339 -4.92 -2.08 13.85
N THR A 340 -4.51 -2.06 15.11
CA THR A 340 -3.33 -1.33 15.56
C THR A 340 -2.05 -1.85 14.90
N LEU A 341 -1.85 -3.16 14.90
CA LEU A 341 -0.66 -3.79 14.30
C LEU A 341 -0.58 -3.57 12.78
N PHE A 342 -1.71 -3.60 12.09
CA PHE A 342 -1.73 -3.32 10.65
C PHE A 342 -1.49 -1.83 10.37
N ARG A 343 -2.08 -0.92 11.14
CA ARG A 343 -1.81 0.53 11.01
C ARG A 343 -0.33 0.85 11.26
N TYR A 344 0.33 0.14 12.20
CA TYR A 344 1.78 0.21 12.37
C TYR A 344 2.53 -0.13 11.06
N MET A 345 2.18 -1.23 10.41
CA MET A 345 2.80 -1.64 9.15
C MET A 345 2.64 -0.58 8.05
N LEU A 346 1.49 0.09 7.98
CA LEU A 346 1.26 1.20 7.05
C LEU A 346 2.16 2.40 7.37
N GLY A 347 2.33 2.74 8.65
CA GLY A 347 3.20 3.82 9.12
C GLY A 347 4.66 3.64 8.71
N CYS A 348 5.11 2.41 8.49
CA CYS A 348 6.49 2.13 8.05
C CYS A 348 6.82 2.69 6.64
N ASN A 349 5.82 3.08 5.84
CA ASN A 349 6.03 3.70 4.51
C ASN A 349 5.49 5.14 4.43
N ALA A 350 5.50 5.88 5.53
CA ALA A 350 4.91 7.23 5.60
C ALA A 350 5.58 8.26 4.67
N TYR A 351 6.85 8.08 4.38
CA TYR A 351 7.63 8.97 3.48
C TYR A 351 8.22 8.21 2.29
N GLY A 352 7.64 7.06 1.95
CA GLY A 352 8.02 6.31 0.75
C GLY A 352 7.75 7.11 -0.52
N LYS A 353 8.70 7.07 -1.46
CA LYS A 353 8.52 7.62 -2.81
C LYS A 353 7.40 6.90 -3.56
N TRP A 354 7.11 5.66 -3.22
CA TRP A 354 6.13 4.78 -3.84
C TRP A 354 5.08 4.31 -2.84
N PRO A 355 3.87 4.01 -3.31
CA PRO A 355 2.82 3.51 -2.45
C PRO A 355 3.17 2.18 -1.80
N THR A 356 2.58 1.91 -0.64
CA THR A 356 2.56 0.58 -0.05
C THR A 356 1.77 -0.36 -0.96
N LYS A 357 2.41 -1.44 -1.42
CA LYS A 357 1.79 -2.42 -2.30
C LYS A 357 0.69 -3.21 -1.56
N PHE A 358 -0.43 -3.45 -2.23
CA PHE A 358 -1.52 -4.29 -1.69
C PHE A 358 -1.08 -5.74 -1.40
N ASN A 359 -0.11 -6.25 -2.17
CA ASN A 359 0.39 -7.63 -2.13
C ASN A 359 1.74 -7.72 -1.40
N GLY A 360 1.73 -7.54 -0.09
CA GLY A 360 2.87 -7.74 0.80
C GLY A 360 3.54 -6.48 1.34
N GLY A 361 3.18 -5.30 0.86
CA GLY A 361 3.78 -4.04 1.30
C GLY A 361 5.30 -4.08 1.26
N LEU A 362 5.95 -3.75 2.38
CA LEU A 362 7.40 -3.85 2.59
C LEU A 362 7.79 -5.13 3.36
N PHE A 363 6.86 -6.08 3.60
CA PHE A 363 7.02 -7.16 4.56
C PHE A 363 6.88 -8.57 3.97
N THR A 364 7.12 -8.76 2.68
CA THR A 364 7.17 -10.10 2.09
C THR A 364 8.34 -10.89 2.68
N PHE A 365 8.14 -12.19 2.85
CA PHE A 365 9.14 -13.16 3.30
C PHE A 365 9.30 -14.26 2.24
N ASP A 366 10.09 -15.30 2.52
CA ASP A 366 10.35 -16.35 1.54
C ASP A 366 9.07 -16.99 1.01
N PRO A 367 8.85 -16.99 -0.31
CA PRO A 367 7.58 -17.37 -0.92
C PRO A 367 7.21 -18.85 -0.72
N VAL A 368 8.18 -19.73 -0.52
CA VAL A 368 7.95 -21.15 -0.22
C VAL A 368 7.18 -21.36 1.09
N TYR A 369 7.23 -20.40 2.02
CA TYR A 369 6.45 -20.44 3.27
C TYR A 369 5.06 -19.82 3.14
N VAL A 370 4.77 -19.17 2.01
CA VAL A 370 3.41 -18.76 1.63
C VAL A 370 2.73 -19.92 0.89
N ASP A 371 3.42 -20.48 -0.09
CA ASP A 371 2.95 -21.62 -0.87
C ASP A 371 4.15 -22.43 -1.38
N LYS A 372 4.18 -23.73 -1.08
CA LYS A 372 5.26 -24.64 -1.46
C LYS A 372 5.51 -24.73 -2.97
N ARG A 373 4.56 -24.28 -3.80
CA ARG A 373 4.71 -24.19 -5.26
C ARG A 373 5.66 -23.07 -5.72
N TYR A 374 6.06 -22.18 -4.81
CA TYR A 374 6.91 -21.02 -5.11
C TYR A 374 8.27 -21.11 -4.40
N PRO A 375 9.17 -22.04 -4.78
CA PRO A 375 10.52 -22.14 -4.22
C PRO A 375 11.45 -21.08 -4.85
N PHE A 376 11.02 -19.81 -4.79
CA PHE A 376 11.68 -18.67 -5.43
C PHE A 376 12.42 -17.80 -4.42
N THR A 377 13.09 -16.77 -4.92
CA THR A 377 13.84 -15.84 -4.07
C THR A 377 12.92 -14.99 -3.20
N PRO A 378 13.42 -14.39 -2.11
CA PRO A 378 12.65 -13.48 -1.27
C PRO A 378 12.16 -12.20 -1.97
N ASP A 379 12.64 -11.89 -3.18
CA ASP A 379 12.11 -10.78 -3.99
C ASP A 379 10.72 -11.08 -4.57
N PHE A 380 10.33 -12.34 -4.61
CA PHE A 380 9.08 -12.78 -5.23
C PHE A 380 7.85 -12.23 -4.52
N ARG A 381 6.93 -11.71 -5.30
CA ARG A 381 5.52 -11.44 -4.99
C ARG A 381 4.67 -11.64 -6.24
N ARG A 382 3.45 -12.11 -6.09
CA ARG A 382 2.50 -12.16 -7.22
C ARG A 382 2.13 -10.74 -7.66
N TRP A 383 1.64 -10.59 -8.89
CA TRP A 383 1.16 -9.35 -9.48
C TRP A 383 2.24 -8.27 -9.70
N GLY A 384 3.50 -8.68 -9.82
CA GLY A 384 4.61 -7.81 -10.13
C GLY A 384 5.09 -6.92 -8.98
N GLY A 385 6.27 -6.36 -9.13
CA GLY A 385 6.88 -5.42 -8.20
C GLY A 385 6.41 -3.98 -8.42
N GLY A 386 6.64 -3.45 -9.61
CA GLY A 386 6.29 -2.08 -10.01
C GLY A 386 4.94 -1.91 -10.68
N THR A 387 4.13 -2.97 -10.81
CA THR A 387 2.74 -2.89 -11.25
C THR A 387 1.83 -2.64 -10.05
N PHE A 388 0.97 -1.62 -10.14
CA PHE A 388 -0.01 -1.28 -9.11
C PHE A 388 -1.40 -1.56 -9.64
N THR A 389 -2.14 -2.48 -8.99
CA THR A 389 -3.53 -2.78 -9.31
C THR A 389 -4.41 -1.82 -8.53
N ALA A 390 -5.00 -0.83 -9.20
CA ALA A 390 -5.69 0.29 -8.57
C ALA A 390 -6.84 -0.17 -7.67
N GLN A 391 -7.63 -1.15 -8.13
CA GLN A 391 -8.75 -1.72 -7.42
C GLN A 391 -8.39 -2.36 -6.06
N ASN A 392 -7.23 -2.99 -5.96
CA ASN A 392 -6.71 -3.52 -4.70
C ASN A 392 -6.04 -2.41 -3.88
N GLN A 393 -5.29 -1.54 -4.55
CA GLN A 393 -4.50 -0.48 -3.95
C GLN A 393 -5.36 0.51 -3.15
N ARG A 394 -6.59 0.83 -3.61
CA ARG A 394 -7.51 1.74 -2.91
C ARG A 394 -7.88 1.28 -1.50
N LEU A 395 -8.00 -0.03 -1.27
CA LEU A 395 -8.33 -0.59 0.03
C LEU A 395 -7.22 -0.38 1.07
N VAL A 396 -5.97 -0.30 0.63
CA VAL A 396 -4.85 0.05 1.51
C VAL A 396 -4.97 1.49 2.02
N TYR A 397 -5.58 2.41 1.25
CA TYR A 397 -5.49 3.85 1.46
C TYR A 397 -6.75 4.52 2.03
N TRP A 398 -7.96 4.00 1.79
CA TRP A 398 -9.19 4.62 2.31
C TRP A 398 -9.20 4.79 3.83
N GLY A 399 -8.65 3.82 4.58
CA GLY A 399 -8.58 3.92 6.03
C GLY A 399 -7.79 5.12 6.56
N MET A 400 -6.89 5.68 5.74
CA MET A 400 -6.05 6.82 6.12
C MET A 400 -6.81 8.15 6.18
N VAL A 401 -7.92 8.24 5.48
CA VAL A 401 -8.79 9.43 5.51
C VAL A 401 -9.37 9.64 6.90
N LYS A 402 -9.96 8.59 7.50
CA LYS A 402 -10.53 8.65 8.86
C LYS A 402 -9.48 8.60 9.97
N SER A 403 -8.32 7.98 9.74
CA SER A 403 -7.24 7.99 10.73
C SER A 403 -6.40 9.27 10.70
N GLY A 404 -6.53 10.12 9.68
CA GLY A 404 -5.71 11.34 9.54
C GLY A 404 -4.25 11.05 9.19
N ASP A 405 -3.93 9.89 8.63
CA ASP A 405 -2.57 9.47 8.27
C ASP A 405 -2.18 10.01 6.88
N TYR A 406 -2.24 11.33 6.73
CA TYR A 406 -2.10 12.00 5.43
C TYR A 406 -0.68 11.95 4.86
N ASP A 407 0.36 11.79 5.68
CA ASP A 407 1.72 11.52 5.23
C ASP A 407 1.80 10.19 4.46
N ILE A 408 1.08 9.15 4.91
CA ILE A 408 0.99 7.88 4.20
C ILE A 408 0.12 8.03 2.93
N LEU A 409 -1.05 8.69 3.04
CA LEU A 409 -1.95 8.92 1.90
C LEU A 409 -1.23 9.64 0.74
N ARG A 410 -0.34 10.59 1.05
CA ARG A 410 0.47 11.32 0.06
C ARG A 410 1.27 10.38 -0.83
N THR A 411 1.77 9.27 -0.34
CA THR A 411 2.56 8.32 -1.16
C THR A 411 1.76 7.81 -2.37
N GLN A 412 0.46 7.60 -2.20
CA GLN A 412 -0.46 7.19 -3.27
C GLN A 412 -0.81 8.35 -4.20
N LEU A 413 -1.13 9.51 -3.65
CA LEU A 413 -1.51 10.69 -4.44
C LEU A 413 -0.32 11.21 -5.26
N ASP A 414 0.88 11.23 -4.68
CA ASP A 414 2.11 11.62 -5.37
C ASP A 414 2.48 10.66 -6.51
N PHE A 415 2.17 9.38 -6.37
CA PHE A 415 2.32 8.41 -7.46
C PHE A 415 1.48 8.82 -8.67
N TYR A 416 0.17 9.02 -8.50
CA TYR A 416 -0.72 9.42 -9.60
C TYR A 416 -0.39 10.80 -10.16
N LYS A 417 0.03 11.75 -9.31
CA LYS A 417 0.54 13.06 -9.73
C LYS A 417 1.77 12.91 -10.65
N ARG A 418 2.72 12.04 -10.33
CA ARG A 418 3.93 11.82 -11.14
C ARG A 418 3.63 11.25 -12.52
N ILE A 419 2.69 10.32 -12.62
CA ILE A 419 2.33 9.67 -13.88
C ILE A 419 1.23 10.41 -14.66
N LEU A 420 0.70 11.51 -14.13
CA LEU A 420 -0.34 12.34 -14.80
C LEU A 420 0.05 12.76 -16.22
N PRO A 421 1.30 13.22 -16.50
CA PRO A 421 1.69 13.57 -17.86
C PRO A 421 1.58 12.38 -18.84
N THR A 422 1.95 11.17 -18.42
CA THR A 422 1.80 9.95 -19.21
C THR A 422 0.34 9.62 -19.48
N ALA A 423 -0.53 9.73 -18.47
CA ALA A 423 -1.97 9.49 -18.59
C ALA A 423 -2.64 10.47 -19.56
N MET A 424 -2.26 11.75 -19.52
CA MET A 424 -2.73 12.78 -20.47
C MET A 424 -2.19 12.55 -21.89
N LEU A 425 -0.94 12.11 -22.01
CA LEU A 425 -0.33 11.79 -23.30
C LEU A 425 -1.06 10.64 -23.98
N ARG A 426 -1.41 9.57 -23.24
CA ARG A 426 -2.22 8.47 -23.76
C ARG A 426 -3.53 8.95 -24.35
N VAL A 427 -4.28 9.79 -23.64
CA VAL A 427 -5.57 10.32 -24.09
C VAL A 427 -5.44 11.09 -25.38
N ARG A 428 -4.46 11.98 -25.47
CA ARG A 428 -4.23 12.77 -26.71
C ARG A 428 -3.81 11.90 -27.88
N THR A 429 -2.93 10.92 -27.65
CA THR A 429 -2.38 10.07 -28.71
C THR A 429 -3.42 9.08 -29.24
N TYR A 430 -4.21 8.47 -28.34
CA TYR A 430 -5.15 7.43 -28.77
C TYR A 430 -6.51 7.97 -29.25
N TRP A 431 -6.99 9.06 -28.63
CA TRP A 431 -8.36 9.54 -28.83
C TRP A 431 -8.47 11.00 -29.23
N GLY A 432 -7.41 11.81 -29.10
CA GLY A 432 -7.36 13.19 -29.56
C GLY A 432 -8.17 14.20 -28.74
N HIS A 433 -8.55 13.86 -27.50
CA HIS A 433 -9.25 14.78 -26.60
C HIS A 433 -8.47 15.06 -25.30
N GLY A 434 -9.04 15.85 -24.39
CA GLY A 434 -8.44 16.18 -23.11
C GLY A 434 -8.72 15.13 -22.04
N GLY A 435 -8.15 15.38 -20.83
CA GLY A 435 -8.27 14.51 -19.68
C GLY A 435 -7.10 13.55 -19.49
N ALA A 436 -7.15 12.75 -18.44
CA ALA A 436 -6.13 11.78 -18.07
C ALA A 436 -6.76 10.40 -17.85
N ASN A 437 -6.26 9.39 -18.57
CA ASN A 437 -6.71 7.99 -18.46
C ASN A 437 -5.69 7.16 -17.69
N PHE A 438 -6.14 6.55 -16.60
CA PHE A 438 -5.37 5.62 -15.78
C PHE A 438 -5.98 4.22 -15.89
N THR A 439 -5.13 3.23 -16.19
CA THR A 439 -5.57 1.83 -16.32
C THR A 439 -5.63 1.15 -14.97
N GLU A 440 -6.34 0.05 -14.87
CA GLU A 440 -6.50 -0.73 -13.63
C GLU A 440 -5.16 -1.30 -13.16
N GLN A 441 -4.46 -2.05 -14.00
CA GLN A 441 -3.10 -2.52 -13.74
C GLN A 441 -2.09 -1.56 -14.39
N ILE A 442 -1.64 -0.60 -13.58
CA ILE A 442 -0.76 0.46 -14.01
C ILE A 442 0.67 0.23 -13.54
N GLU A 443 1.62 0.40 -14.45
CA GLU A 443 3.04 0.36 -14.14
C GLU A 443 3.49 1.64 -13.42
N ASN A 444 4.61 1.57 -12.69
CA ASN A 444 5.18 2.72 -11.99
C ASN A 444 5.57 3.89 -12.90
N PHE A 445 5.55 3.69 -14.21
CA PHE A 445 5.73 4.72 -15.25
C PHE A 445 4.43 5.17 -15.94
N GLY A 446 3.27 4.70 -15.51
CA GLY A 446 1.96 5.20 -15.92
C GLY A 446 1.37 4.58 -17.19
N LEU A 447 1.90 3.46 -17.67
CA LEU A 447 1.32 2.66 -18.76
C LEU A 447 0.65 1.41 -18.22
N SER A 448 -0.24 0.78 -19.01
CA SER A 448 -0.76 -0.55 -18.71
C SER A 448 0.37 -1.57 -18.57
N ASN A 449 0.20 -2.56 -17.70
CA ASN A 449 1.15 -3.66 -17.63
C ASN A 449 1.27 -4.34 -19.01
N ILE A 450 2.51 -4.61 -19.44
CA ILE A 450 2.83 -5.11 -20.78
C ILE A 450 2.14 -6.45 -21.11
N ASP A 451 2.04 -7.35 -20.16
CA ASP A 451 1.41 -8.65 -20.38
C ASP A 451 -0.13 -8.58 -20.29
N GLU A 452 -0.68 -7.62 -19.54
CA GLU A 452 -2.12 -7.41 -19.37
C GLU A 452 -2.73 -6.55 -20.49
N TYR A 453 -1.93 -5.72 -21.16
CA TYR A 453 -2.36 -4.93 -22.33
C TYR A 453 -2.86 -5.80 -23.49
N GLY A 454 -2.34 -7.05 -23.60
CA GLY A 454 -2.85 -8.09 -24.50
C GLY A 454 -2.09 -8.23 -25.81
N LYS A 455 -1.11 -9.14 -25.83
CA LYS A 455 -0.20 -9.41 -26.96
C LYS A 455 -0.88 -9.92 -28.26
N LYS A 456 -2.09 -10.47 -28.18
CA LYS A 456 -2.85 -11.00 -29.33
C LYS A 456 -4.06 -10.15 -29.67
N ARG A 457 -4.00 -8.86 -29.36
CA ARG A 457 -5.07 -7.91 -29.65
C ARG A 457 -5.29 -7.75 -31.16
N PRO A 458 -6.53 -7.64 -31.63
CA PRO A 458 -6.81 -7.31 -33.03
C PRO A 458 -6.18 -5.96 -33.40
N THR A 459 -5.76 -5.81 -34.67
CA THR A 459 -5.09 -4.58 -35.15
C THR A 459 -6.00 -3.35 -35.14
N ASP A 460 -7.30 -3.55 -35.21
CA ASP A 460 -8.36 -2.53 -35.19
C ASP A 460 -8.91 -2.29 -33.78
N TYR A 461 -8.43 -3.03 -32.76
CA TYR A 461 -8.85 -2.85 -31.38
C TYR A 461 -8.35 -1.51 -30.83
N ASP A 462 -9.16 -0.84 -30.04
CA ASP A 462 -8.85 0.47 -29.48
C ASP A 462 -7.54 0.43 -28.67
N ARG A 463 -6.54 1.24 -29.06
CA ARG A 463 -5.20 1.24 -28.47
C ARG A 463 -5.18 1.63 -27.00
N GLY A 464 -6.14 2.43 -26.57
CA GLY A 464 -6.20 2.89 -25.17
C GLY A 464 -6.92 1.92 -24.25
N VAL A 465 -7.47 0.82 -24.75
CA VAL A 465 -8.21 -0.20 -24.00
C VAL A 465 -7.38 -1.46 -23.87
N ASP A 466 -7.21 -2.00 -22.68
CA ASP A 466 -6.54 -3.28 -22.46
C ASP A 466 -7.35 -4.42 -23.12
N TYR A 467 -6.70 -5.23 -23.95
CA TYR A 467 -7.34 -6.43 -24.54
C TYR A 467 -7.32 -7.57 -23.52
N ASN A 468 -8.08 -7.35 -22.47
CA ASN A 468 -8.16 -8.23 -21.31
C ASN A 468 -9.58 -8.17 -20.75
N ALA A 469 -10.22 -9.33 -20.63
CA ALA A 469 -11.62 -9.44 -20.25
C ALA A 469 -11.93 -8.91 -18.83
N TRP A 470 -10.93 -8.85 -17.95
CA TRP A 470 -11.06 -8.28 -16.58
C TRP A 470 -10.81 -6.78 -16.57
N LEU A 471 -9.83 -6.29 -17.36
CA LEU A 471 -9.30 -4.92 -17.23
C LEU A 471 -9.94 -3.92 -18.20
N GLU A 472 -10.50 -4.38 -19.34
CA GLU A 472 -11.09 -3.47 -20.34
C GLU A 472 -12.12 -2.53 -19.71
N TYR A 473 -12.00 -1.23 -20.03
CA TYR A 473 -12.86 -0.13 -19.55
C TYR A 473 -12.93 0.03 -18.01
N THR A 474 -12.04 -0.60 -17.24
CA THR A 474 -11.94 -0.42 -15.78
C THR A 474 -11.01 0.75 -15.50
N TRP A 475 -11.53 1.98 -15.52
CA TRP A 475 -10.74 3.21 -15.43
C TRP A 475 -11.12 4.11 -14.27
N ASP A 476 -12.26 3.84 -13.63
CA ASP A 476 -12.87 4.72 -12.61
C ASP A 476 -12.20 4.64 -11.25
N THR A 477 -11.35 3.65 -10.97
CA THR A 477 -10.71 3.52 -9.66
C THR A 477 -9.83 4.73 -9.29
N VAL A 478 -9.27 5.45 -10.27
CA VAL A 478 -8.55 6.71 -10.01
C VAL A 478 -9.44 7.76 -9.34
N LEU A 479 -10.75 7.74 -9.61
CA LEU A 479 -11.70 8.66 -8.95
C LEU A 479 -11.79 8.42 -7.44
N GLU A 480 -11.51 7.19 -6.96
CA GLU A 480 -11.44 6.93 -5.53
C GLU A 480 -10.24 7.63 -4.90
N PHE A 481 -9.07 7.66 -5.54
CA PHE A 481 -7.94 8.45 -5.05
C PHE A 481 -8.22 9.95 -5.09
N CYS A 482 -8.95 10.41 -6.10
CA CYS A 482 -9.45 11.79 -6.15
C CYS A 482 -10.42 12.07 -4.98
N GLY A 483 -11.33 11.14 -4.71
CA GLY A 483 -12.26 11.21 -3.57
C GLY A 483 -11.55 11.26 -2.23
N MET A 484 -10.53 10.39 -2.02
CA MET A 484 -9.69 10.39 -0.81
C MET A 484 -9.03 11.75 -0.57
N ALA A 485 -8.47 12.38 -1.62
CA ALA A 485 -7.85 13.70 -1.52
C ALA A 485 -8.87 14.77 -1.12
N LEU A 486 -10.04 14.80 -1.78
CA LEU A 486 -11.10 15.76 -1.49
C LEU A 486 -11.67 15.57 -0.08
N ASP A 487 -11.85 14.32 0.38
CA ASP A 487 -12.33 14.02 1.73
C ASP A 487 -11.29 14.33 2.80
N ALA A 488 -10.01 14.05 2.55
CA ALA A 488 -8.91 14.44 3.44
C ALA A 488 -8.79 15.97 3.59
N ASN A 489 -9.08 16.72 2.53
CA ASN A 489 -9.17 18.17 2.61
C ASN A 489 -10.38 18.62 3.41
N ARG A 490 -11.59 18.13 3.07
CA ARG A 490 -12.86 18.55 3.67
C ARG A 490 -12.94 18.23 5.17
N ASN A 491 -12.49 17.01 5.55
CA ASN A 491 -12.66 16.48 6.90
C ASN A 491 -11.44 16.69 7.80
N GLY A 492 -10.24 16.86 7.23
CA GLY A 492 -9.00 16.90 7.97
C GLY A 492 -8.03 18.02 7.58
N ASN A 493 -8.50 18.99 6.78
CA ASN A 493 -7.71 20.14 6.35
C ASN A 493 -6.38 19.81 5.64
N MET A 494 -6.28 18.65 4.98
CA MET A 494 -5.13 18.31 4.15
C MET A 494 -5.03 19.30 2.98
N ASN A 495 -3.85 19.90 2.78
CA ASN A 495 -3.62 20.69 1.57
C ASN A 495 -3.51 19.77 0.35
N ILE A 496 -4.41 19.96 -0.63
CA ILE A 496 -4.50 19.15 -1.85
C ILE A 496 -4.28 19.97 -3.13
N SER A 497 -3.85 21.22 -3.03
CA SER A 497 -3.64 22.10 -4.19
C SER A 497 -2.84 21.46 -5.31
N ASP A 498 -1.82 20.68 -4.94
CA ASP A 498 -0.93 19.97 -5.87
C ASP A 498 -1.60 18.82 -6.61
N TYR A 499 -2.72 18.29 -6.09
CA TYR A 499 -3.46 17.16 -6.69
C TYR A 499 -4.67 17.62 -7.52
N ILE A 500 -5.04 18.89 -7.45
CA ILE A 500 -6.17 19.45 -8.20
C ILE A 500 -6.03 19.23 -9.73
N PRO A 501 -4.84 19.40 -10.36
CA PRO A 501 -4.67 19.08 -11.77
C PRO A 501 -5.04 17.62 -12.10
N MET A 502 -4.60 16.66 -11.28
CA MET A 502 -4.93 15.24 -11.44
C MET A 502 -6.45 15.01 -11.34
N ILE A 503 -7.09 15.59 -10.33
CA ILE A 503 -8.55 15.45 -10.11
C ILE A 503 -9.32 16.04 -11.29
N LYS A 504 -8.97 17.25 -11.74
CA LYS A 504 -9.58 17.91 -12.88
C LYS A 504 -9.48 17.07 -14.16
N GLU A 505 -8.28 16.61 -14.49
CA GLU A 505 -8.04 15.86 -15.73
C GLU A 505 -8.64 14.44 -15.68
N SER A 506 -8.74 13.83 -14.48
CA SER A 506 -9.47 12.56 -14.32
C SER A 506 -10.96 12.72 -14.59
N VAL A 507 -11.62 13.71 -13.99
CA VAL A 507 -13.04 14.00 -14.23
C VAL A 507 -13.28 14.38 -15.69
N ARG A 508 -12.41 15.24 -16.28
CA ARG A 508 -12.47 15.66 -17.66
C ARG A 508 -12.38 14.48 -18.63
N PHE A 509 -11.55 13.48 -18.35
CA PHE A 509 -11.45 12.29 -19.18
C PHE A 509 -12.80 11.61 -19.35
N PHE A 510 -13.53 11.33 -18.27
CA PHE A 510 -14.83 10.66 -18.38
C PHE A 510 -15.85 11.49 -19.17
N ASP A 511 -15.91 12.80 -18.97
CA ASP A 511 -16.81 13.69 -19.70
C ASP A 511 -16.49 13.71 -21.21
N GLU A 512 -15.23 14.00 -21.57
CA GLU A 512 -14.85 14.13 -22.98
C GLU A 512 -14.79 12.77 -23.70
N HIS A 513 -14.33 11.71 -23.02
CA HIS A 513 -14.19 10.39 -23.62
C HIS A 513 -15.52 9.77 -24.00
N TYR A 514 -16.50 9.80 -23.10
CA TYR A 514 -17.81 9.21 -23.41
C TYR A 514 -18.60 10.03 -24.44
N GLN A 515 -18.41 11.33 -24.51
CA GLN A 515 -18.91 12.12 -25.62
C GLN A 515 -18.20 11.80 -26.95
N TRP A 516 -16.87 11.58 -26.93
CA TRP A 516 -16.09 11.12 -28.07
C TRP A 516 -16.56 9.74 -28.53
N GLN A 517 -16.73 8.82 -27.58
CA GLN A 517 -17.18 7.45 -27.85
C GLN A 517 -18.59 7.43 -28.48
N ALA A 518 -19.50 8.25 -28.01
CA ALA A 518 -20.83 8.39 -28.58
C ALA A 518 -20.75 8.87 -30.05
N ARG A 519 -19.94 9.91 -30.34
CA ARG A 519 -19.71 10.39 -31.72
C ARG A 519 -19.12 9.30 -32.61
N LYS A 520 -18.11 8.57 -32.14
CA LYS A 520 -17.49 7.44 -32.85
C LYS A 520 -18.50 6.36 -33.21
N MET A 521 -19.49 6.13 -32.38
CA MET A 521 -20.58 5.17 -32.61
C MET A 521 -21.75 5.76 -33.43
N GLY A 522 -21.66 6.98 -33.93
CA GLY A 522 -22.75 7.65 -34.67
C GLY A 522 -23.97 8.00 -33.80
N ARG A 523 -23.78 8.15 -32.50
CA ARG A 523 -24.82 8.48 -31.49
C ARG A 523 -24.77 9.94 -31.06
N LYS A 524 -25.86 10.45 -30.47
CA LYS A 524 -25.84 11.72 -29.76
C LYS A 524 -24.86 11.61 -28.59
N THR A 525 -24.18 12.71 -28.28
CA THR A 525 -23.20 12.78 -27.18
C THR A 525 -23.83 12.66 -25.80
N LEU A 526 -25.09 13.07 -25.70
CA LEU A 526 -25.90 12.98 -24.48
C LEU A 526 -27.22 12.26 -24.82
N ASP A 527 -27.85 11.67 -23.82
CA ASP A 527 -29.17 11.05 -23.92
C ASP A 527 -30.29 12.10 -24.04
N GLY A 528 -31.55 11.66 -23.99
CA GLY A 528 -32.72 12.53 -24.08
C GLY A 528 -32.89 13.52 -22.92
N ASP A 529 -32.31 13.21 -21.76
CA ASP A 529 -32.38 13.99 -20.53
C ASP A 529 -31.11 14.85 -20.33
N GLY A 530 -30.17 14.82 -21.27
CA GLY A 530 -28.92 15.59 -21.22
C GLY A 530 -27.79 14.92 -20.45
N HIS A 531 -27.88 13.62 -20.19
CA HIS A 531 -26.83 12.89 -19.47
C HIS A 531 -25.85 12.18 -20.41
N LEU A 532 -24.64 11.94 -19.89
CA LEU A 532 -23.63 11.11 -20.54
C LEU A 532 -24.12 9.65 -20.67
N ILE A 533 -23.66 9.02 -21.74
CA ILE A 533 -23.87 7.59 -21.97
C ILE A 533 -22.53 6.90 -21.70
N ILE A 534 -22.37 6.33 -20.51
CA ILE A 534 -21.15 5.60 -20.10
C ILE A 534 -21.21 4.19 -20.71
N TYR A 535 -20.78 4.06 -21.98
CA TYR A 535 -20.75 2.80 -22.72
C TYR A 535 -19.69 2.85 -23.84
N PRO A 536 -18.84 1.79 -24.03
CA PRO A 536 -18.68 0.66 -23.14
C PRO A 536 -18.11 1.06 -21.78
N GLY A 537 -18.55 0.40 -20.69
CA GLY A 537 -18.08 0.59 -19.34
C GLY A 537 -17.87 -0.72 -18.58
N SER A 538 -17.38 -0.62 -17.37
CA SER A 538 -17.16 -1.77 -16.49
C SER A 538 -17.76 -1.53 -15.11
N GLY A 539 -18.62 -2.44 -14.67
CA GLY A 539 -18.99 -2.56 -13.26
C GLY A 539 -17.90 -3.34 -12.52
N CYS A 540 -16.84 -2.66 -12.12
CA CYS A 540 -15.58 -3.24 -11.64
C CYS A 540 -15.01 -4.26 -12.67
N GLU A 541 -14.28 -5.28 -12.22
CA GLU A 541 -13.90 -6.40 -13.10
C GLU A 541 -15.08 -7.37 -13.35
N THR A 542 -16.22 -7.17 -12.72
CA THR A 542 -17.32 -8.13 -12.68
C THR A 542 -18.28 -7.99 -13.83
N PHE A 543 -18.94 -6.84 -14.00
CA PHE A 543 -20.00 -6.64 -15.00
C PHE A 543 -19.42 -5.88 -16.19
N LYS A 544 -19.11 -6.61 -17.28
CA LYS A 544 -18.35 -6.09 -18.41
C LYS A 544 -19.24 -5.70 -19.58
N MET A 545 -18.73 -4.77 -20.42
CA MET A 545 -19.50 -4.11 -21.48
C MET A 545 -20.80 -3.54 -20.89
N ALA A 546 -20.64 -2.85 -19.78
CA ALA A 546 -21.74 -2.31 -18.99
C ALA A 546 -22.18 -0.94 -19.52
N TYR A 547 -23.47 -0.66 -19.42
CA TYR A 547 -24.08 0.63 -19.74
C TYR A 547 -24.41 1.36 -18.44
N ASN A 548 -23.85 2.54 -18.22
CA ASN A 548 -23.96 3.33 -17.00
C ASN A 548 -23.72 2.50 -15.72
N PRO A 549 -22.51 1.94 -15.53
CA PRO A 549 -22.19 1.13 -14.35
C PRO A 549 -22.23 1.96 -13.07
N ALA A 550 -22.83 1.38 -12.01
CA ALA A 550 -23.14 2.08 -10.76
C ALA A 550 -21.92 2.67 -10.06
N ASN A 551 -20.78 1.94 -10.06
CA ASN A 551 -19.51 2.39 -9.51
C ASN A 551 -19.01 3.66 -10.21
N THR A 552 -18.94 3.68 -11.52
CA THR A 552 -18.45 4.82 -12.32
C THR A 552 -19.40 6.02 -12.19
N VAL A 553 -20.71 5.78 -12.27
CA VAL A 553 -21.74 6.85 -12.13
C VAL A 553 -21.65 7.52 -10.75
N ALA A 554 -21.59 6.73 -9.68
CA ALA A 554 -21.46 7.26 -8.32
C ALA A 554 -20.13 8.01 -8.12
N ALA A 555 -19.01 7.45 -8.61
CA ALA A 555 -17.71 8.07 -8.58
C ALA A 555 -17.70 9.45 -9.25
N MET A 556 -18.19 9.53 -10.49
CA MET A 556 -18.26 10.76 -11.25
C MET A 556 -19.11 11.82 -10.54
N ARG A 557 -20.31 11.43 -10.05
CA ARG A 557 -21.21 12.34 -9.33
C ARG A 557 -20.52 12.94 -8.11
N VAL A 558 -19.96 12.10 -7.25
CA VAL A 558 -19.39 12.53 -5.97
C VAL A 558 -18.11 13.34 -6.18
N VAL A 559 -17.19 12.86 -7.01
CA VAL A 559 -15.91 13.54 -7.24
C VAL A 559 -16.11 14.88 -7.95
N ALA A 560 -16.94 14.93 -9.02
CA ALA A 560 -17.21 16.18 -9.73
C ALA A 560 -17.90 17.21 -8.83
N THR A 561 -18.86 16.79 -7.98
CA THR A 561 -19.52 17.69 -7.01
C THR A 561 -18.51 18.24 -6.01
N LYS A 562 -17.75 17.38 -5.33
CA LYS A 562 -16.74 17.79 -4.35
C LYS A 562 -15.64 18.67 -4.95
N LEU A 563 -15.25 18.40 -6.21
CA LEU A 563 -14.31 19.24 -6.96
C LEU A 563 -14.90 20.62 -7.22
N CYS A 564 -16.15 20.70 -7.66
CA CYS A 564 -16.85 21.96 -7.91
C CYS A 564 -16.94 22.81 -6.62
N ASP A 565 -17.26 22.18 -5.49
CA ASP A 565 -17.28 22.82 -4.17
C ASP A 565 -15.91 23.36 -3.80
N TYR A 566 -14.87 22.54 -3.93
CA TYR A 566 -13.47 22.95 -3.67
C TYR A 566 -13.05 24.15 -4.53
N LEU A 567 -13.33 24.09 -5.84
CA LEU A 567 -12.99 25.18 -6.76
C LEU A 567 -13.73 26.48 -6.42
N THR A 568 -15.00 26.37 -6.02
CA THR A 568 -15.81 27.51 -5.62
C THR A 568 -15.27 28.17 -4.34
N VAL A 569 -14.99 27.36 -3.31
CA VAL A 569 -14.44 27.85 -2.03
C VAL A 569 -13.05 28.46 -2.20
N ASN A 570 -12.23 27.93 -3.11
CA ASN A 570 -10.89 28.45 -3.39
C ASN A 570 -10.84 29.49 -4.52
N HIS A 571 -11.99 30.05 -4.91
CA HIS A 571 -12.10 31.16 -5.87
C HIS A 571 -11.40 30.88 -7.20
N ALA A 572 -11.52 29.67 -7.73
CA ALA A 572 -11.05 29.36 -9.07
C ALA A 572 -11.76 30.23 -10.14
N ASP A 573 -11.21 30.28 -11.35
CA ASP A 573 -11.84 31.05 -12.40
C ASP A 573 -13.26 30.54 -12.72
N SER A 574 -14.15 31.48 -13.05
CA SER A 574 -15.58 31.19 -13.23
C SER A 574 -15.87 30.23 -14.39
N SER A 575 -15.04 30.22 -15.41
CA SER A 575 -15.18 29.32 -16.56
C SER A 575 -14.86 27.87 -16.17
N THR A 576 -13.84 27.67 -15.35
CA THR A 576 -13.51 26.34 -14.79
C THR A 576 -14.62 25.83 -13.88
N ILE A 577 -15.14 26.68 -12.98
CA ILE A 577 -16.27 26.30 -12.11
C ILE A 577 -17.50 25.95 -12.93
N ALA A 578 -17.84 26.77 -13.95
CA ALA A 578 -18.99 26.52 -14.83
C ALA A 578 -18.85 25.17 -15.56
N TYR A 579 -17.67 24.88 -16.13
CA TYR A 579 -17.41 23.60 -16.80
C TYR A 579 -17.69 22.39 -15.88
N PHE A 580 -17.10 22.37 -14.67
CA PHE A 580 -17.32 21.23 -13.78
C PHE A 580 -18.74 21.15 -13.23
N ARG A 581 -19.43 22.28 -13.09
CA ARG A 581 -20.88 22.31 -12.78
C ARG A 581 -21.70 21.66 -13.88
N ASP A 582 -21.39 21.95 -15.14
CA ASP A 582 -22.00 21.31 -16.31
C ASP A 582 -21.71 19.81 -16.37
N VAL A 583 -20.47 19.39 -16.00
CA VAL A 583 -20.13 17.96 -15.87
C VAL A 583 -21.02 17.29 -14.83
N VAL A 584 -21.21 17.88 -13.65
CA VAL A 584 -22.12 17.34 -12.62
C VAL A 584 -23.55 17.15 -13.18
N GLY A 585 -24.04 18.13 -13.94
CA GLY A 585 -25.36 18.06 -14.56
C GLY A 585 -25.50 16.95 -15.62
N ARG A 586 -24.39 16.59 -16.28
CA ARG A 586 -24.35 15.51 -17.30
C ARG A 586 -24.18 14.11 -16.72
N VAL A 587 -23.86 13.93 -15.43
CA VAL A 587 -23.72 12.59 -14.85
C VAL A 587 -25.10 11.90 -14.76
N PRO A 588 -25.26 10.69 -15.35
CA PRO A 588 -26.55 10.00 -15.32
C PRO A 588 -26.95 9.59 -13.89
N PRO A 589 -28.23 9.30 -13.64
CA PRO A 589 -28.67 8.76 -12.36
C PRO A 589 -28.06 7.38 -12.09
N ILE A 590 -27.82 7.06 -10.81
CA ILE A 590 -27.36 5.73 -10.39
C ILE A 590 -28.43 4.70 -10.80
N PRO A 591 -28.05 3.62 -11.54
CA PRO A 591 -29.02 2.66 -12.04
C PRO A 591 -29.70 1.90 -10.89
N THR A 592 -31.00 1.70 -11.01
CA THR A 592 -31.82 0.93 -10.04
C THR A 592 -32.73 -0.03 -10.79
N ARG A 593 -33.17 -1.08 -10.12
CA ARG A 593 -34.14 -2.06 -10.62
C ARG A 593 -35.09 -2.48 -9.51
N ILE A 594 -36.14 -3.21 -9.87
CA ILE A 594 -37.11 -3.77 -8.90
C ILE A 594 -36.83 -5.26 -8.78
N ILE A 595 -36.70 -5.75 -7.53
CA ILE A 595 -36.61 -7.17 -7.20
C ILE A 595 -37.68 -7.44 -6.13
N ASP A 596 -38.59 -8.36 -6.37
CA ASP A 596 -39.69 -8.73 -5.46
C ASP A 596 -40.48 -7.53 -4.95
N GLY A 597 -40.74 -6.56 -5.84
CA GLY A 597 -41.47 -5.32 -5.51
C GLY A 597 -40.64 -4.25 -4.79
N HIS A 598 -39.38 -4.50 -4.48
CA HIS A 598 -38.50 -3.58 -3.77
C HIS A 598 -37.48 -2.93 -4.73
N LYS A 599 -37.27 -1.63 -4.56
CA LYS A 599 -36.20 -0.91 -5.29
C LYS A 599 -34.84 -1.30 -4.74
N VAL A 600 -33.92 -1.67 -5.64
CA VAL A 600 -32.52 -2.01 -5.37
C VAL A 600 -31.61 -1.26 -6.33
N ILE A 601 -30.34 -1.06 -5.94
CA ILE A 601 -29.31 -0.52 -6.83
C ILE A 601 -28.92 -1.63 -7.81
N ALA A 602 -28.88 -1.32 -9.10
CA ALA A 602 -28.41 -2.24 -10.14
C ALA A 602 -26.90 -2.08 -10.36
N PRO A 603 -26.17 -3.15 -10.70
CA PRO A 603 -24.73 -3.02 -11.02
C PRO A 603 -24.46 -2.13 -12.25
N ALA A 604 -25.37 -2.11 -13.20
CA ALA A 604 -25.43 -1.24 -14.36
C ALA A 604 -26.86 -1.24 -14.93
N MET A 605 -27.15 -0.44 -15.93
CA MET A 605 -28.44 -0.53 -16.64
C MET A 605 -28.57 -1.88 -17.38
N VAL A 606 -27.50 -2.27 -18.12
CA VAL A 606 -27.35 -3.57 -18.74
C VAL A 606 -25.87 -3.92 -18.83
N TRP A 607 -25.53 -5.20 -19.01
CA TRP A 607 -24.18 -5.72 -19.18
C TRP A 607 -24.17 -6.95 -20.08
N ALA A 608 -23.03 -7.24 -20.72
CA ALA A 608 -22.92 -8.37 -21.65
C ALA A 608 -22.41 -9.66 -20.99
N ARG A 609 -21.56 -9.56 -19.96
CA ARG A 609 -20.97 -10.72 -19.29
C ARG A 609 -20.56 -10.43 -17.84
N ILE A 610 -20.35 -11.48 -17.07
CA ILE A 610 -19.90 -11.45 -15.68
C ILE A 610 -18.59 -12.23 -15.60
N ASN A 611 -17.51 -11.59 -15.12
CA ASN A 611 -16.17 -12.18 -15.10
C ASN A 611 -15.63 -12.42 -13.68
N ASN A 612 -16.03 -11.62 -12.70
CA ASN A 612 -15.50 -11.65 -11.33
C ASN A 612 -16.65 -11.63 -10.31
N ARG A 613 -16.38 -11.22 -9.08
CA ARG A 613 -17.30 -11.28 -7.93
C ARG A 613 -17.35 -10.00 -7.10
N GLU A 614 -16.81 -8.88 -7.58
CA GLU A 614 -17.04 -7.60 -6.93
C GLU A 614 -18.48 -7.15 -7.09
N LEU A 615 -18.90 -6.25 -6.22
CA LEU A 615 -20.27 -5.80 -6.06
C LEU A 615 -20.43 -4.31 -6.40
N PRO A 616 -20.30 -3.91 -7.70
CA PRO A 616 -20.37 -2.50 -8.09
C PRO A 616 -21.66 -1.81 -7.70
N GLN A 617 -22.77 -2.55 -7.53
CA GLN A 617 -24.03 -2.03 -7.01
C GLN A 617 -23.98 -1.59 -5.54
N LEU A 618 -22.92 -1.96 -4.80
CA LEU A 618 -22.69 -1.50 -3.43
C LEU A 618 -21.61 -0.41 -3.33
N TYR A 619 -20.94 -0.05 -4.44
CA TYR A 619 -20.01 1.08 -4.45
C TYR A 619 -20.72 2.44 -4.21
N PRO A 620 -21.96 2.66 -4.63
CA PRO A 620 -22.73 3.82 -4.17
C PRO A 620 -22.94 3.90 -2.65
N VAL A 621 -22.76 2.77 -1.91
CA VAL A 621 -22.73 2.73 -0.44
C VAL A 621 -21.34 3.07 0.05
N PHE A 622 -20.32 2.26 -0.29
CA PHE A 622 -18.92 2.54 -0.03
C PHE A 622 -18.10 2.38 -1.32
N PRO A 623 -17.26 3.34 -1.69
CA PRO A 623 -16.80 4.50 -0.89
C PRO A 623 -17.59 5.79 -1.11
N TRP A 624 -18.66 5.77 -1.91
CA TRP A 624 -19.27 7.01 -2.40
C TRP A 624 -20.32 7.63 -1.47
N HIS A 625 -20.83 6.89 -0.48
CA HIS A 625 -21.81 7.35 0.49
C HIS A 625 -23.00 8.11 -0.15
N CYS A 626 -23.48 7.62 -1.33
CA CYS A 626 -24.72 8.06 -1.94
C CYS A 626 -25.93 7.43 -1.25
N TYR A 627 -25.71 6.30 -0.58
CA TYR A 627 -26.66 5.52 0.19
C TYR A 627 -25.99 5.08 1.49
N GLY A 628 -26.69 5.09 2.59
CA GLY A 628 -26.14 4.65 3.88
C GLY A 628 -26.91 5.20 5.07
N VAL A 629 -26.35 4.99 6.26
CA VAL A 629 -26.94 5.51 7.50
C VAL A 629 -26.98 7.04 7.47
N GLY A 630 -28.11 7.64 7.92
CA GLY A 630 -28.32 9.09 7.89
C GLY A 630 -28.68 9.67 6.52
N LEU A 631 -28.95 8.82 5.52
CA LEU A 631 -29.39 9.23 4.19
C LEU A 631 -30.79 8.68 3.90
N ASP A 632 -31.65 9.45 3.22
CA ASP A 632 -33.03 9.06 2.87
C ASP A 632 -33.14 7.78 2.03
N SER A 633 -32.05 7.45 1.33
CA SER A 633 -31.96 6.32 0.42
C SER A 633 -31.49 5.01 1.07
N LEU A 634 -31.28 4.96 2.37
CA LEU A 634 -30.77 3.78 3.11
C LEU A 634 -31.55 2.50 2.79
N GLN A 635 -32.91 2.57 2.77
CA GLN A 635 -33.72 1.38 2.52
C GLN A 635 -33.45 0.72 1.17
N THR A 636 -33.17 1.50 0.11
CA THR A 636 -32.79 0.97 -1.20
C THR A 636 -31.49 0.15 -1.15
N ALA A 637 -30.50 0.64 -0.39
CA ALA A 637 -29.24 -0.07 -0.23
C ALA A 637 -29.37 -1.32 0.67
N VAL A 638 -30.16 -1.26 1.73
CA VAL A 638 -30.50 -2.44 2.56
C VAL A 638 -31.25 -3.49 1.74
N ASN A 639 -32.18 -3.08 0.87
CA ASN A 639 -32.84 -3.99 -0.06
C ASN A 639 -31.84 -4.62 -1.03
N THR A 640 -30.88 -3.84 -1.57
CA THR A 640 -29.80 -4.35 -2.44
C THR A 640 -28.98 -5.41 -1.71
N TRP A 641 -28.57 -5.14 -0.46
CA TRP A 641 -27.83 -6.09 0.36
C TRP A 641 -28.58 -7.39 0.61
N LYS A 642 -29.90 -7.32 0.83
CA LYS A 642 -30.71 -8.46 1.22
C LYS A 642 -31.30 -9.24 0.04
N LEU A 643 -31.63 -8.58 -1.07
CA LEU A 643 -32.43 -9.17 -2.14
C LEU A 643 -31.67 -9.38 -3.44
N ASP A 644 -30.57 -8.63 -3.70
CA ASP A 644 -29.84 -8.75 -4.94
C ASP A 644 -29.14 -10.12 -5.03
N PRO A 645 -29.41 -10.95 -6.06
CA PRO A 645 -28.90 -12.31 -6.16
C PRO A 645 -27.36 -12.33 -6.29
N TYR A 646 -26.76 -11.32 -6.94
CA TYR A 646 -25.30 -11.26 -7.06
C TYR A 646 -24.64 -10.88 -5.73
N VAL A 647 -25.27 -10.01 -4.94
CA VAL A 647 -24.81 -9.72 -3.58
C VAL A 647 -24.85 -10.98 -2.73
N GLN A 648 -25.95 -11.76 -2.78
CA GLN A 648 -26.04 -13.02 -2.02
C GLN A 648 -24.99 -14.04 -2.45
N GLN A 649 -24.68 -14.09 -3.74
CA GLN A 649 -23.69 -15.03 -4.29
C GLN A 649 -22.25 -14.63 -4.03
N PHE A 650 -21.92 -13.33 -4.06
CA PHE A 650 -20.52 -12.83 -4.14
C PHE A 650 -20.04 -12.16 -2.86
N LYS A 651 -20.89 -11.86 -1.88
CA LYS A 651 -20.46 -11.22 -0.63
C LYS A 651 -19.49 -12.13 0.13
N GLY A 652 -18.36 -11.56 0.59
CA GLY A 652 -17.31 -12.27 1.28
C GLY A 652 -16.37 -11.33 2.03
N VAL A 653 -15.45 -11.92 2.80
CA VAL A 653 -14.48 -11.16 3.63
C VAL A 653 -13.04 -11.61 3.42
N THR A 654 -12.76 -12.36 2.36
CA THR A 654 -11.41 -12.84 2.07
C THR A 654 -10.65 -11.80 1.23
N SER A 655 -9.41 -11.49 1.60
CA SER A 655 -8.55 -10.59 0.82
C SER A 655 -9.23 -9.23 0.53
N TRP A 656 -9.42 -8.85 -0.74
CA TRP A 656 -10.04 -7.60 -1.17
C TRP A 656 -11.58 -7.53 -1.03
N GLU A 657 -12.25 -8.63 -0.67
CA GLU A 657 -13.72 -8.62 -0.47
C GLU A 657 -14.12 -7.66 0.66
N GLN A 658 -15.27 -6.98 0.50
CA GLN A 658 -15.66 -5.78 1.26
C GLN A 658 -17.00 -5.93 2.00
N ALA A 659 -17.54 -7.14 2.13
CA ALA A 659 -18.84 -7.35 2.79
C ALA A 659 -18.90 -6.73 4.21
N ASN A 660 -17.77 -6.74 4.92
CA ASN A 660 -17.64 -6.14 6.25
C ASN A 660 -17.81 -4.60 6.24
N ILE A 661 -17.36 -3.94 5.17
CA ILE A 661 -17.50 -2.49 5.01
C ILE A 661 -18.95 -2.14 4.69
N PHE A 662 -19.55 -2.82 3.70
CA PHE A 662 -20.92 -2.58 3.29
C PHE A 662 -21.92 -2.80 4.43
N ALA A 663 -21.76 -3.88 5.21
CA ALA A 663 -22.61 -4.13 6.36
C ALA A 663 -22.51 -3.01 7.42
N ALA A 664 -21.30 -2.46 7.63
CA ALA A 664 -21.08 -1.35 8.56
C ALA A 664 -21.76 -0.06 8.06
N ASP A 665 -21.59 0.29 6.77
CA ASP A 665 -22.21 1.50 6.20
C ASP A 665 -23.74 1.46 6.14
N LEU A 666 -24.29 0.26 6.08
CA LEU A 666 -25.73 0.03 6.12
C LEU A 666 -26.31 -0.01 7.55
N GLY A 667 -25.49 0.13 8.59
CA GLY A 667 -25.93 0.08 9.99
C GLY A 667 -26.38 -1.33 10.44
N LEU A 668 -25.96 -2.38 9.75
CA LEU A 668 -26.32 -3.76 10.05
C LEU A 668 -25.41 -4.30 11.16
N THR A 669 -25.63 -3.87 12.40
CA THR A 669 -24.71 -4.05 13.54
C THR A 669 -24.25 -5.49 13.74
N ASP A 670 -25.14 -6.46 13.78
CA ASP A 670 -24.79 -7.87 14.03
C ASP A 670 -24.00 -8.49 12.86
N GLU A 671 -24.41 -8.19 11.62
CA GLU A 671 -23.69 -8.62 10.42
C GLU A 671 -22.31 -7.95 10.35
N ALA A 672 -22.23 -6.64 10.59
CA ALA A 672 -20.99 -5.89 10.61
C ALA A 672 -20.01 -6.44 11.66
N ALA A 673 -20.49 -6.72 12.88
CA ALA A 673 -19.69 -7.32 13.94
C ALA A 673 -19.16 -8.70 13.56
N THR A 674 -20.01 -9.56 13.01
CA THR A 674 -19.63 -10.90 12.55
C THR A 674 -18.60 -10.85 11.43
N LEU A 675 -18.85 -10.04 10.41
CA LEU A 675 -17.97 -9.95 9.23
C LEU A 675 -16.63 -9.28 9.56
N ASN A 676 -16.59 -8.23 10.40
CA ASN A 676 -15.35 -7.59 10.83
C ASN A 676 -14.54 -8.48 11.77
N THR A 677 -15.19 -9.28 12.63
CA THR A 677 -14.51 -10.29 13.44
C THR A 677 -13.86 -11.36 12.56
N ALA A 678 -14.58 -11.87 11.57
CA ALA A 678 -14.04 -12.83 10.61
C ALA A 678 -12.88 -12.24 9.78
N LYS A 679 -12.96 -10.97 9.40
CA LYS A 679 -11.96 -10.25 8.61
C LYS A 679 -10.66 -10.00 9.37
N LEU A 680 -10.75 -9.54 10.61
CA LEU A 680 -9.63 -9.09 11.41
C LEU A 680 -9.17 -10.08 12.49
N LYS A 681 -9.68 -11.32 12.50
CA LYS A 681 -9.13 -12.38 13.33
C LYS A 681 -7.63 -12.58 13.04
N ASP A 682 -6.92 -13.27 13.91
CA ASP A 682 -5.51 -13.58 13.73
C ASP A 682 -5.26 -14.26 12.38
N GLY A 683 -4.24 -13.78 11.67
CA GLY A 683 -3.75 -14.38 10.44
C GLY A 683 -3.10 -15.75 10.68
N PRO A 684 -2.77 -16.51 9.62
CA PRO A 684 -2.18 -17.83 9.74
C PRO A 684 -0.70 -17.82 10.15
N TYR A 685 -0.07 -16.65 10.17
CA TYR A 685 1.35 -16.50 10.51
C TYR A 685 1.52 -16.09 11.98
N ARG A 686 2.75 -16.19 12.48
CA ARG A 686 3.06 -15.87 13.87
C ARG A 686 2.75 -14.41 14.24
N PHE A 687 2.95 -13.46 13.31
CA PHE A 687 2.50 -12.08 13.48
C PHE A 687 1.03 -11.98 13.04
N PRO A 688 0.10 -11.63 13.93
CA PRO A 688 -1.33 -11.81 13.69
C PRO A 688 -1.89 -10.96 12.55
N ALA A 689 -1.30 -9.81 12.25
CA ALA A 689 -1.68 -8.96 11.12
C ALA A 689 -1.02 -9.38 9.79
N PHE A 690 -0.36 -10.53 9.71
CA PHE A 690 0.08 -11.13 8.46
C PHE A 690 -1.00 -12.05 7.92
N TRP A 691 -1.99 -11.46 7.22
CA TRP A 691 -3.04 -12.21 6.56
C TRP A 691 -2.58 -12.72 5.19
N GLY A 692 -3.28 -13.73 4.68
CA GLY A 692 -3.05 -14.29 3.37
C GLY A 692 -2.73 -15.79 3.40
N PRO A 693 -2.51 -16.39 2.19
CA PRO A 693 -2.32 -15.69 0.90
C PRO A 693 -3.60 -15.18 0.24
N GLY A 694 -4.78 -15.30 0.77
CA GLY A 694 -6.00 -14.78 0.19
C GLY A 694 -6.12 -14.98 -1.33
N HIS A 695 -6.59 -13.96 -2.05
CA HIS A 695 -6.59 -13.96 -3.53
C HIS A 695 -5.25 -13.49 -4.11
N ASP A 696 -4.46 -12.71 -3.37
CA ASP A 696 -3.28 -12.04 -3.89
C ASP A 696 -1.97 -12.61 -3.35
N TRP A 697 -1.51 -12.20 -2.18
CA TRP A 697 -0.24 -12.61 -1.60
C TRP A 697 -0.25 -12.53 -0.06
N ALA A 698 0.90 -12.71 0.57
CA ALA A 698 1.07 -12.57 2.02
C ALA A 698 2.33 -11.72 2.33
N PRO A 699 2.25 -10.80 3.32
CA PRO A 699 1.04 -10.30 3.98
C PRO A 699 0.10 -9.57 3.02
N ASP A 700 -1.20 -9.83 3.12
CA ASP A 700 -2.20 -9.23 2.23
C ASP A 700 -2.67 -7.87 2.79
N HIS A 701 -2.16 -6.77 2.20
CA HIS A 701 -2.46 -5.42 2.67
C HIS A 701 -3.87 -4.95 2.27
N ASN A 702 -4.45 -5.47 1.20
CA ASN A 702 -5.84 -5.14 0.92
C ASN A 702 -6.83 -5.89 1.84
N TRP A 703 -6.43 -7.05 2.39
CA TRP A 703 -7.17 -7.70 3.47
C TRP A 703 -7.19 -6.82 4.73
N GLY A 704 -6.00 -6.44 5.21
CA GLY A 704 -5.87 -5.54 6.35
C GLY A 704 -6.55 -4.18 6.12
N GLY A 705 -6.39 -3.61 4.93
CA GLY A 705 -6.98 -2.33 4.55
C GLY A 705 -8.51 -2.37 4.59
N SER A 706 -9.14 -3.34 3.92
CA SER A 706 -10.61 -3.50 4.00
C SER A 706 -11.10 -3.81 5.43
N GLY A 707 -10.26 -4.49 6.24
CA GLY A 707 -10.55 -4.73 7.65
C GLY A 707 -10.57 -3.45 8.50
N ILE A 708 -9.53 -2.61 8.38
CA ILE A 708 -9.50 -1.35 9.16
C ILE A 708 -10.59 -0.38 8.73
N ILE A 709 -10.92 -0.31 7.43
CA ILE A 709 -12.04 0.50 6.92
C ILE A 709 -13.34 0.04 7.58
N GLY A 710 -13.63 -1.27 7.59
CA GLY A 710 -14.86 -1.79 8.17
C GLY A 710 -15.03 -1.41 9.66
N LEU A 711 -13.96 -1.49 10.48
CA LEU A 711 -14.01 -1.03 11.87
C LEU A 711 -14.23 0.48 11.98
N GLN A 712 -13.63 1.27 11.11
CA GLN A 712 -13.82 2.72 11.10
C GLN A 712 -15.25 3.08 10.72
N GLU A 713 -15.85 2.39 9.72
CA GLU A 713 -17.25 2.60 9.32
C GLU A 713 -18.25 2.15 10.40
N MET A 714 -17.94 1.12 11.20
CA MET A 714 -18.75 0.75 12.36
C MET A 714 -18.79 1.85 13.43
N LEU A 715 -17.76 2.71 13.52
CA LEU A 715 -17.58 3.69 14.60
C LEU A 715 -17.92 5.12 14.20
N LEU A 716 -17.68 5.50 12.94
CA LEU A 716 -17.86 6.87 12.48
C LEU A 716 -18.37 6.91 11.04
N GLN A 717 -19.56 7.46 10.85
CA GLN A 717 -20.12 7.82 9.54
C GLN A 717 -20.54 9.29 9.54
N ARG A 718 -21.04 9.79 8.41
CA ARG A 718 -21.54 11.15 8.26
C ARG A 718 -22.89 11.15 7.54
N ASP A 719 -23.81 11.98 8.00
CA ASP A 719 -25.10 12.19 7.32
C ASP A 719 -24.97 13.11 6.09
N ALA A 720 -26.11 13.40 5.46
CA ALA A 720 -26.19 14.25 4.27
C ALA A 720 -25.64 15.67 4.49
N GLU A 721 -25.74 16.20 5.70
CA GLU A 721 -25.21 17.51 6.11
C GLU A 721 -23.74 17.46 6.54
N GLY A 722 -23.11 16.26 6.53
CA GLY A 722 -21.74 16.04 6.97
C GLY A 722 -21.55 15.95 8.49
N ARG A 723 -22.65 15.86 9.26
CA ARG A 723 -22.57 15.69 10.73
C ARG A 723 -22.16 14.27 11.06
N GLN A 724 -21.34 14.12 12.09
CA GLN A 724 -20.84 12.81 12.53
C GLN A 724 -21.95 11.97 13.17
N ILE A 725 -22.05 10.72 12.75
CA ILE A 725 -22.86 9.66 13.36
C ILE A 725 -21.88 8.72 14.05
N LEU A 726 -21.93 8.70 15.38
CA LEU A 726 -21.03 7.87 16.19
C LEU A 726 -21.64 6.50 16.45
N LYS A 727 -20.83 5.45 16.30
CA LYS A 727 -21.18 4.05 16.55
C LYS A 727 -22.38 3.54 15.74
N PRO A 728 -22.54 3.91 14.44
CA PRO A 728 -23.74 3.57 13.67
C PRO A 728 -23.95 2.06 13.48
N ALA A 729 -22.89 1.25 13.57
CA ALA A 729 -22.95 -0.20 13.45
C ALA A 729 -22.08 -0.93 14.49
N TRP A 730 -21.81 -0.29 15.65
CA TRP A 730 -21.00 -0.88 16.71
C TRP A 730 -21.90 -1.54 17.77
N PRO A 731 -21.66 -2.82 18.14
CA PRO A 731 -22.46 -3.48 19.17
C PRO A 731 -22.37 -2.77 20.53
N GLU A 732 -23.49 -2.54 21.20
CA GLU A 732 -23.53 -1.85 22.50
C GLU A 732 -22.70 -2.54 23.58
N LYS A 733 -22.62 -3.89 23.52
CA LYS A 733 -21.83 -4.71 24.44
C LYS A 733 -20.32 -4.64 24.26
N TRP A 734 -19.84 -4.06 23.13
CA TRP A 734 -18.41 -3.89 22.86
C TRP A 734 -17.94 -2.53 23.39
N ASP A 735 -17.30 -2.54 24.57
CA ASP A 735 -16.68 -1.33 25.10
C ASP A 735 -15.50 -0.90 24.23
N VAL A 736 -15.48 0.37 23.83
CA VAL A 736 -14.47 0.92 22.90
C VAL A 736 -14.10 2.35 23.25
N ASP A 737 -12.81 2.60 23.26
CA ASP A 737 -12.21 3.92 23.23
C ASP A 737 -11.65 4.15 21.81
N PHE A 738 -12.02 5.27 21.16
CA PHE A 738 -11.58 5.57 19.81
C PHE A 738 -11.47 7.06 19.54
N LYS A 739 -10.59 7.38 18.62
CA LYS A 739 -10.46 8.71 18.01
C LYS A 739 -10.32 8.54 16.50
N LEU A 740 -11.22 9.15 15.74
CA LEU A 740 -11.24 9.20 14.27
C LEU A 740 -11.57 10.63 13.82
N ASN A 741 -11.20 10.99 12.57
CA ASN A 741 -11.44 12.31 11.99
C ASN A 741 -12.74 12.39 11.20
#